data_132cfa31da772a9bc612c617d8d364bc
#
_entry.id   132cfa31da772a9bc612c617d8d364bc
#
_cell.length_a   1.000
_cell.length_b   1.000
_cell.length_c   1.000
_cell.angle_alpha   90.00
_cell.angle_beta   90.00
_cell.angle_gamma   90.00
#
_symmetry.space_group_name_H-M   'P 1'
#
loop_
_entity.id
_entity.type
_entity.pdbx_description
1 polymer ?
#
loop_
_entity_poly.entity_id
_entity_poly.type
_entity_poly.pdbx_seq_one_letter_code
_entity_poly.pdbx_strand_id
1 'polypeptide(L)'
;MAACDSPEPTATAAAKLPAGISLVKVQEPVPGALAIPYKKYKLNNGLTVIVHEDNSDPLVHVDVTYHVGSSREEPGKSGFAHFFEHMMFQGSEHVADEQHFKIITEAGGSMNGSTNTDRTNYFQTVPVNQLEKVLWLESDRMGFLVDAVTEQKFEVQRETVKNERGQRIDNRPYGRLSERANELLYPANHPYAWPVIGYMDDLNRANVNDVKAFFLRWYGPNNATITIGGAVNAEEVLPLVQKYFGEIPSGPAVEPLPKELFSLSADRYLSFEDNIQFPLISIQFPTVYARHPDEAPLDILAQIIGGDNNSILYKNLVKNQFTVQAQSSHGCQELHCTFDLLALPSNGKTLSDIETILRQSLVEFEQRGVTDDDLLKVKAQIEAASIFGLQSVSGKVSQLAYNETFFSEPDLMAADIARYQAVTKEDIVRVYQKYLKNQHAAVLSIVPNGKVAPPAKADNYQIAARNFQGASTTKASDLVLRKTPSTFDRSQQPVAKANPAVNLPATWQEQLPNGIAMLGSQSFETPTTDILLKIPAGLYFETADTLGTTAMLAALLNESSENYSAEAMAMALQKLGSSIAVSSDDQNINVFVSSLSKNLPATLDLLEEKLFRPAFSVADFERLKLQSIQGLEHATKDAGYQADRAFRELMFGQHIARFDQTGTLVSLQQMQLAAVQALYQKQFKPTGAQLILVSDLAKADVVALLNGKLAKWQGQGAAMVEQPAVAVAEAGTIYLIDKPDAAQSEIRIGKRSLTEDISGEYF
;
A
#
# COMPACT_ATOMS: atom_id res chain seq x y z
N MET A 1 0.49 -46.23 -49.39
CA MET A 1 1.45 -46.15 -48.32
C MET A 1 2.41 -45.05 -48.67
N ALA A 2 2.24 -43.87 -48.11
CA ALA A 2 3.25 -42.81 -48.12
C ALA A 2 3.22 -42.27 -46.68
N ALA A 3 4.29 -42.55 -45.96
CA ALA A 3 4.53 -42.06 -44.61
C ALA A 3 4.84 -40.56 -44.72
N CYS A 4 4.06 -39.72 -44.01
CA CYS A 4 4.43 -38.34 -43.77
C CYS A 4 5.37 -38.32 -42.54
N ASP A 5 6.65 -38.08 -42.82
CA ASP A 5 7.61 -37.69 -41.76
C ASP A 5 7.23 -36.28 -41.26
N SER A 6 6.82 -36.21 -40.00
CA SER A 6 6.76 -34.94 -39.27
C SER A 6 8.17 -34.52 -38.93
N PRO A 7 8.57 -33.26 -39.18
CA PRO A 7 9.89 -32.80 -38.71
C PRO A 7 9.93 -32.77 -37.17
N GLU A 8 10.96 -33.42 -36.62
CA GLU A 8 11.34 -33.25 -35.22
C GLU A 8 11.56 -31.77 -34.90
N PRO A 9 11.10 -31.27 -33.73
CA PRO A 9 11.40 -29.90 -33.33
C PRO A 9 12.92 -29.76 -33.18
N THR A 10 13.51 -28.93 -34.04
CA THR A 10 14.91 -28.50 -33.92
C THR A 10 15.13 -27.91 -32.54
N ALA A 11 15.92 -28.58 -31.70
CA ALA A 11 16.39 -28.04 -30.45
C ALA A 11 17.10 -26.71 -30.74
N THR A 12 16.50 -25.61 -30.35
CA THR A 12 17.11 -24.28 -30.36
C THR A 12 18.39 -24.36 -29.54
N ALA A 13 19.51 -24.08 -30.16
CA ALA A 13 20.82 -24.08 -29.49
C ALA A 13 20.70 -23.10 -28.29
N ALA A 14 20.95 -23.61 -27.07
CA ALA A 14 20.94 -22.79 -25.87
C ALA A 14 21.88 -21.61 -26.07
N ALA A 15 21.36 -20.37 -25.99
CA ALA A 15 22.15 -19.16 -26.15
C ALA A 15 23.31 -19.18 -25.14
N LYS A 16 24.54 -18.90 -25.62
CA LYS A 16 25.73 -18.94 -24.77
C LYS A 16 25.67 -17.76 -23.79
N LEU A 17 25.56 -18.05 -22.48
CA LEU A 17 25.57 -17.04 -21.44
C LEU A 17 26.85 -16.17 -21.51
N PRO A 18 26.74 -14.85 -21.18
CA PRO A 18 27.91 -14.01 -21.01
C PRO A 18 28.89 -14.61 -19.99
N ALA A 19 30.19 -14.41 -20.23
CA ALA A 19 31.22 -14.87 -19.28
C ALA A 19 31.00 -14.22 -17.91
N GLY A 20 31.08 -15.00 -16.85
CA GLY A 20 30.86 -14.49 -15.48
C GLY A 20 29.43 -14.55 -14.99
N ILE A 21 28.50 -15.06 -15.79
CA ILE A 21 27.10 -15.31 -15.40
C ILE A 21 26.81 -16.80 -15.43
N SER A 22 26.15 -17.32 -14.41
CA SER A 22 25.66 -18.70 -14.33
C SER A 22 24.14 -18.72 -14.15
N LEU A 23 23.48 -19.65 -14.87
CA LEU A 23 22.07 -19.94 -14.67
C LEU A 23 21.91 -20.75 -13.37
N VAL A 24 21.02 -20.30 -12.48
CA VAL A 24 20.73 -20.96 -11.22
C VAL A 24 19.42 -21.76 -11.30
N LYS A 25 18.36 -21.13 -11.81
CA LYS A 25 17.03 -21.76 -11.87
C LYS A 25 16.19 -21.16 -13.01
N VAL A 26 15.32 -21.98 -13.57
CA VAL A 26 14.28 -21.55 -14.52
C VAL A 26 12.94 -22.04 -13.97
N GLN A 27 11.96 -21.17 -13.97
CA GLN A 27 10.56 -21.52 -13.75
C GLN A 27 9.78 -21.16 -15.00
N GLU A 28 9.35 -22.20 -15.72
CA GLU A 28 8.55 -22.03 -16.93
C GLU A 28 7.09 -21.70 -16.60
N PRO A 29 6.37 -21.00 -17.49
CA PRO A 29 4.94 -20.81 -17.36
C PRO A 29 4.22 -22.15 -17.29
N VAL A 30 3.32 -22.32 -16.32
CA VAL A 30 2.48 -23.51 -16.19
C VAL A 30 1.03 -23.10 -16.45
N PRO A 31 0.40 -23.54 -17.55
CA PRO A 31 -0.97 -23.16 -17.87
C PRO A 31 -1.93 -23.48 -16.72
N GLY A 32 -2.70 -22.50 -16.29
CA GLY A 32 -3.68 -22.63 -15.21
C GLY A 32 -3.11 -22.69 -13.79
N ALA A 33 -1.77 -22.61 -13.61
CA ALA A 33 -1.15 -22.50 -12.31
C ALA A 33 -0.87 -21.02 -11.96
N LEU A 34 -1.05 -20.68 -10.69
CA LEU A 34 -0.64 -19.39 -10.15
C LEU A 34 0.87 -19.44 -9.89
N ALA A 35 1.65 -19.00 -10.86
CA ALA A 35 3.10 -18.97 -10.80
C ALA A 35 3.61 -17.78 -11.62
N ILE A 36 4.66 -17.13 -11.13
CA ILE A 36 5.36 -16.07 -11.86
C ILE A 36 6.54 -16.73 -12.58
N PRO A 37 6.56 -16.81 -13.92
CA PRO A 37 7.70 -17.36 -14.67
C PRO A 37 8.93 -16.49 -14.46
N TYR A 38 10.10 -17.10 -14.29
CA TYR A 38 11.35 -16.37 -14.15
C TYR A 38 12.57 -17.21 -14.54
N LYS A 39 13.66 -16.51 -14.85
CA LYS A 39 15.00 -17.09 -14.97
C LYS A 39 15.92 -16.43 -13.94
N LYS A 40 16.53 -17.23 -13.06
CA LYS A 40 17.43 -16.76 -12.00
C LYS A 40 18.87 -17.05 -12.37
N TYR A 41 19.69 -16.02 -12.26
CA TYR A 41 21.12 -16.08 -12.57
C TYR A 41 21.95 -15.55 -11.41
N LYS A 42 23.25 -15.88 -11.42
CA LYS A 42 24.22 -15.34 -10.47
C LYS A 42 25.49 -14.89 -11.20
N LEU A 43 25.97 -13.69 -10.86
CA LEU A 43 27.25 -13.17 -11.33
C LEU A 43 28.40 -13.67 -10.43
N ASN A 44 29.62 -13.65 -10.96
CA ASN A 44 30.84 -14.05 -10.22
C ASN A 44 31.07 -13.19 -8.96
N ASN A 45 30.60 -11.94 -8.95
CA ASN A 45 30.69 -11.04 -7.79
C ASN A 45 29.58 -11.27 -6.74
N GLY A 46 28.73 -12.26 -6.96
CA GLY A 46 27.67 -12.64 -6.03
C GLY A 46 26.34 -11.93 -6.24
N LEU A 47 26.18 -11.03 -7.24
CA LEU A 47 24.88 -10.41 -7.55
C LEU A 47 23.91 -11.47 -8.06
N THR A 48 22.74 -11.53 -7.45
CA THR A 48 21.61 -12.33 -7.94
C THR A 48 20.82 -11.52 -8.97
N VAL A 49 20.47 -12.13 -10.10
CA VAL A 49 19.70 -11.51 -11.19
C VAL A 49 18.48 -12.36 -11.48
N ILE A 50 17.31 -11.75 -11.47
CA ILE A 50 16.06 -12.40 -11.83
C ILE A 50 15.49 -11.68 -13.05
N VAL A 51 15.12 -12.43 -14.09
CA VAL A 51 14.48 -11.90 -15.29
C VAL A 51 13.08 -12.53 -15.41
N HIS A 52 12.07 -11.69 -15.48
CA HIS A 52 10.67 -12.04 -15.74
C HIS A 52 10.24 -11.45 -17.09
N GLU A 53 9.96 -12.31 -18.06
CA GLU A 53 9.55 -11.91 -19.41
C GLU A 53 8.02 -11.71 -19.44
N ASP A 54 7.58 -10.46 -19.62
CA ASP A 54 6.16 -10.07 -19.67
C ASP A 54 5.98 -8.98 -20.73
N ASN A 55 5.45 -9.37 -21.88
CA ASN A 55 5.27 -8.50 -23.04
C ASN A 55 3.86 -7.88 -23.12
N SER A 56 3.10 -7.86 -22.02
CA SER A 56 1.76 -7.27 -21.97
C SER A 56 1.77 -5.78 -22.27
N ASP A 57 2.78 -5.08 -21.72
CA ASP A 57 3.02 -3.65 -21.92
C ASP A 57 4.46 -3.40 -22.39
N PRO A 58 4.72 -2.34 -23.19
CA PRO A 58 6.07 -2.00 -23.63
C PRO A 58 6.89 -1.30 -22.53
N LEU A 59 6.73 -1.75 -21.31
CA LEU A 59 7.39 -1.24 -20.09
C LEU A 59 8.38 -2.26 -19.55
N VAL A 60 9.32 -1.77 -18.75
CA VAL A 60 10.18 -2.59 -17.91
C VAL A 60 10.22 -2.02 -16.50
N HIS A 61 10.08 -2.90 -15.52
CA HIS A 61 10.29 -2.59 -14.11
C HIS A 61 11.59 -3.22 -13.64
N VAL A 62 12.41 -2.44 -12.96
CA VAL A 62 13.69 -2.87 -12.37
C VAL A 62 13.66 -2.58 -10.89
N ASP A 63 13.87 -3.59 -10.06
CA ASP A 63 14.03 -3.50 -8.61
C ASP A 63 15.41 -3.97 -8.20
N VAL A 64 16.16 -3.13 -7.49
CA VAL A 64 17.44 -3.48 -6.86
C VAL A 64 17.24 -3.48 -5.36
N THR A 65 17.13 -4.67 -4.78
CA THR A 65 16.93 -4.87 -3.36
C THR A 65 18.22 -5.28 -2.68
N TYR A 66 18.59 -4.55 -1.62
CA TYR A 66 19.69 -4.89 -0.71
C TYR A 66 19.13 -5.47 0.59
N HIS A 67 19.66 -6.60 1.03
CA HIS A 67 19.27 -7.23 2.31
C HIS A 67 19.90 -6.49 3.48
N VAL A 68 19.54 -5.24 3.63
CA VAL A 68 19.97 -4.31 4.68
C VAL A 68 18.87 -3.30 4.98
N GLY A 69 18.46 -3.23 6.21
CA GLY A 69 17.53 -2.25 6.77
C GLY A 69 18.01 -1.83 8.15
N SER A 70 17.14 -1.22 8.95
CA SER A 70 17.51 -0.75 10.28
C SER A 70 17.93 -1.87 11.23
N SER A 71 17.56 -3.12 10.98
CA SER A 71 18.00 -4.27 11.77
C SER A 71 19.50 -4.54 11.72
N ARG A 72 20.20 -3.97 10.72
CA ARG A 72 21.66 -4.08 10.56
C ARG A 72 22.42 -2.91 11.17
N GLU A 73 21.72 -1.97 11.79
CA GLU A 73 22.31 -0.83 12.47
C GLU A 73 22.83 -1.22 13.86
N GLU A 74 23.72 -0.40 14.38
CA GLU A 74 24.24 -0.56 15.74
C GLU A 74 23.50 0.37 16.71
N PRO A 75 23.30 -0.03 17.98
CA PRO A 75 22.78 0.89 19.00
C PRO A 75 23.56 2.19 19.04
N GLY A 76 22.86 3.31 18.97
CA GLY A 76 23.46 4.65 18.89
C GLY A 76 23.76 5.15 17.47
N LYS A 77 23.45 4.34 16.45
CA LYS A 77 23.59 4.68 15.03
C LYS A 77 22.31 4.34 14.27
N SER A 78 21.15 4.60 14.88
CA SER A 78 19.85 4.34 14.24
C SER A 78 19.55 5.34 13.12
N GLY A 79 18.81 4.87 12.12
CA GLY A 79 18.40 5.66 10.96
C GLY A 79 19.39 5.62 9.80
N PHE A 80 20.50 4.90 9.90
CA PHE A 80 21.55 4.91 8.86
C PHE A 80 21.11 4.21 7.58
N ALA A 81 20.32 3.16 7.63
CA ALA A 81 19.78 2.50 6.45
C ALA A 81 18.86 3.46 5.66
N HIS A 82 17.97 4.16 6.34
CA HIS A 82 17.08 5.14 5.72
C HIS A 82 17.84 6.40 5.27
N PHE A 83 18.75 6.89 6.09
CA PHE A 83 19.62 8.00 5.69
C PHE A 83 20.41 7.66 4.43
N PHE A 84 20.88 6.41 4.34
CA PHE A 84 21.63 5.97 3.18
C PHE A 84 20.74 5.83 1.93
N GLU A 85 19.46 5.46 2.09
CA GLU A 85 18.49 5.52 1.00
C GLU A 85 18.48 6.91 0.36
N HIS A 86 18.39 7.98 1.16
CA HIS A 86 18.46 9.36 0.68
C HIS A 86 19.79 9.67 -0.04
N MET A 87 20.91 9.24 0.54
CA MET A 87 22.23 9.47 -0.06
C MET A 87 22.38 8.83 -1.44
N MET A 88 21.71 7.71 -1.69
CA MET A 88 21.75 7.01 -2.97
C MET A 88 21.11 7.79 -4.13
N PHE A 89 20.34 8.83 -3.84
CA PHE A 89 19.75 9.73 -4.86
C PHE A 89 20.59 10.99 -5.11
N GLN A 90 21.63 11.23 -4.32
CA GLN A 90 22.46 12.44 -4.39
C GLN A 90 23.61 12.34 -5.41
N GLY A 91 23.41 11.51 -6.45
CA GLY A 91 24.42 11.29 -7.49
C GLY A 91 25.51 10.31 -7.08
N SER A 92 26.37 9.99 -8.04
CA SER A 92 27.50 9.08 -7.92
C SER A 92 28.69 9.67 -8.69
N GLU A 93 29.77 8.93 -8.91
CA GLU A 93 30.97 9.45 -9.58
C GLU A 93 30.67 9.99 -10.99
N HIS A 94 29.76 9.32 -11.73
CA HIS A 94 29.46 9.67 -13.12
C HIS A 94 28.07 10.28 -13.32
N VAL A 95 27.24 10.32 -12.27
CA VAL A 95 25.88 10.87 -12.27
C VAL A 95 25.84 12.05 -11.31
N ALA A 96 25.59 13.24 -11.83
CA ALA A 96 25.54 14.44 -11.01
C ALA A 96 24.36 14.42 -10.02
N ASP A 97 24.44 15.27 -9.03
CA ASP A 97 23.43 15.41 -7.99
C ASP A 97 22.03 15.67 -8.57
N GLU A 98 21.00 15.05 -8.00
CA GLU A 98 19.59 15.10 -8.42
C GLU A 98 19.31 14.58 -9.85
N GLN A 99 20.31 14.13 -10.60
CA GLN A 99 20.12 13.68 -11.98
C GLN A 99 19.37 12.33 -12.07
N HIS A 100 19.37 11.50 -11.03
CA HIS A 100 18.63 10.23 -11.04
C HIS A 100 17.13 10.47 -11.33
N PHE A 101 16.47 11.31 -10.55
CA PHE A 101 15.04 11.64 -10.74
C PHE A 101 14.79 12.29 -12.10
N LYS A 102 15.64 13.23 -12.49
CA LYS A 102 15.51 13.94 -13.75
C LYS A 102 15.60 13.02 -14.95
N ILE A 103 16.62 12.15 -15.00
CA ILE A 103 16.85 11.22 -16.12
C ILE A 103 15.69 10.25 -16.26
N ILE A 104 15.16 9.69 -15.16
CA ILE A 104 14.04 8.75 -15.20
C ILE A 104 12.73 9.47 -15.59
N THR A 105 12.48 10.66 -15.06
CA THR A 105 11.29 11.45 -15.43
C THR A 105 11.33 11.87 -16.91
N GLU A 106 12.47 12.34 -17.40
CA GLU A 106 12.66 12.69 -18.83
C GLU A 106 12.56 11.46 -19.74
N ALA A 107 12.85 10.28 -19.22
CA ALA A 107 12.67 8.99 -19.92
C ALA A 107 11.19 8.55 -19.96
N GLY A 108 10.26 9.31 -19.36
CA GLY A 108 8.85 8.95 -19.26
C GLY A 108 8.55 7.90 -18.19
N GLY A 109 9.43 7.74 -17.22
CA GLY A 109 9.31 6.75 -16.15
C GLY A 109 9.01 7.33 -14.77
N SER A 110 8.86 6.43 -13.82
CA SER A 110 8.76 6.72 -12.40
C SER A 110 9.81 5.94 -11.63
N MET A 111 10.24 6.46 -10.49
CA MET A 111 11.19 5.80 -9.60
C MET A 111 10.90 6.12 -8.14
N ASN A 112 11.34 5.22 -7.25
CA ASN A 112 11.34 5.47 -5.82
C ASN A 112 12.38 4.58 -5.12
N GLY A 113 12.58 4.82 -3.82
CA GLY A 113 13.26 3.94 -2.89
C GLY A 113 12.41 3.69 -1.67
N SER A 114 12.70 2.64 -0.93
CA SER A 114 12.11 2.43 0.38
C SER A 114 13.03 1.64 1.30
N THR A 115 13.00 1.97 2.59
CA THR A 115 13.71 1.27 3.65
C THR A 115 12.72 0.77 4.70
N ASN A 116 12.90 -0.47 5.11
CA ASN A 116 12.22 -1.02 6.29
C ASN A 116 13.25 -1.60 7.27
N THR A 117 12.80 -2.38 8.23
CA THR A 117 13.67 -3.02 9.20
C THR A 117 14.71 -3.96 8.57
N ASP A 118 14.37 -4.64 7.46
CA ASP A 118 15.17 -5.77 6.97
C ASP A 118 15.75 -5.55 5.57
N ARG A 119 15.23 -4.62 4.78
CA ARG A 119 15.69 -4.35 3.42
C ARG A 119 15.64 -2.88 3.04
N THR A 120 16.47 -2.51 2.05
CA THR A 120 16.40 -1.24 1.30
C THR A 120 16.33 -1.57 -0.18
N ASN A 121 15.36 -1.00 -0.91
CA ASN A 121 15.28 -1.21 -2.34
C ASN A 121 15.10 0.10 -3.11
N TYR A 122 15.47 0.03 -4.39
CA TYR A 122 15.32 1.11 -5.37
C TYR A 122 14.68 0.52 -6.61
N PHE A 123 13.61 1.13 -7.08
CA PHE A 123 12.85 0.58 -8.18
C PHE A 123 12.41 1.66 -9.17
N GLN A 124 12.36 1.28 -10.44
CA GLN A 124 11.96 2.14 -11.54
C GLN A 124 11.07 1.40 -12.52
N THR A 125 10.07 2.11 -13.05
CA THR A 125 9.30 1.68 -14.22
C THR A 125 9.56 2.66 -15.35
N VAL A 126 10.03 2.18 -16.48
CA VAL A 126 10.32 2.99 -17.66
C VAL A 126 9.84 2.29 -18.94
N PRO A 127 9.64 3.02 -20.06
CA PRO A 127 9.54 2.39 -21.37
C PRO A 127 10.76 1.49 -21.65
N VAL A 128 10.55 0.33 -22.25
CA VAL A 128 11.60 -0.72 -22.42
C VAL A 128 12.84 -0.23 -23.13
N ASN A 129 12.73 0.74 -24.05
CA ASN A 129 13.86 1.34 -24.76
C ASN A 129 14.80 2.16 -23.85
N GLN A 130 14.45 2.37 -22.59
CA GLN A 130 15.23 3.10 -21.59
C GLN A 130 15.96 2.16 -20.60
N LEU A 131 15.79 0.84 -20.71
CA LEU A 131 16.36 -0.13 -19.76
C LEU A 131 17.86 0.08 -19.53
N GLU A 132 18.64 0.33 -20.59
CA GLU A 132 20.09 0.50 -20.44
C GLU A 132 20.46 1.72 -19.57
N LYS A 133 19.66 2.80 -19.61
CA LYS A 133 19.84 3.95 -18.71
C LYS A 133 19.62 3.57 -17.26
N VAL A 134 18.58 2.80 -16.99
CA VAL A 134 18.29 2.32 -15.62
C VAL A 134 19.44 1.48 -15.09
N LEU A 135 19.92 0.51 -15.86
CA LEU A 135 21.03 -0.34 -15.45
C LEU A 135 22.33 0.44 -15.26
N TRP A 136 22.59 1.45 -16.08
CA TRP A 136 23.70 2.37 -15.89
C TRP A 136 23.60 3.14 -14.58
N LEU A 137 22.45 3.77 -14.29
CA LEU A 137 22.20 4.51 -13.04
C LEU A 137 22.35 3.61 -11.80
N GLU A 138 21.72 2.43 -11.81
CA GLU A 138 21.76 1.49 -10.70
C GLU A 138 23.17 0.96 -10.43
N SER A 139 23.91 0.63 -11.48
CA SER A 139 25.28 0.15 -11.34
C SER A 139 26.24 1.25 -10.90
N ASP A 140 25.99 2.50 -11.29
CA ASP A 140 26.84 3.61 -10.90
C ASP A 140 26.67 3.91 -9.41
N ARG A 141 25.45 3.92 -8.89
CA ARG A 141 25.25 4.06 -7.45
C ARG A 141 25.71 2.84 -6.64
N MET A 142 25.66 1.62 -7.18
CA MET A 142 26.17 0.43 -6.49
C MET A 142 27.71 0.42 -6.41
N GLY A 143 28.38 0.82 -7.47
CA GLY A 143 29.84 0.66 -7.59
C GLY A 143 30.67 1.93 -7.38
N PHE A 144 30.08 3.13 -7.53
CA PHE A 144 30.80 4.40 -7.63
C PHE A 144 30.22 5.51 -6.75
N LEU A 145 29.48 5.18 -5.70
CA LEU A 145 28.86 6.17 -4.82
C LEU A 145 29.83 6.77 -3.80
N VAL A 146 30.69 5.95 -3.17
CA VAL A 146 31.48 6.33 -1.97
C VAL A 146 32.29 7.59 -2.17
N ASP A 147 32.92 7.73 -3.34
CA ASP A 147 33.75 8.91 -3.66
C ASP A 147 32.92 10.17 -3.92
N ALA A 148 31.65 10.01 -4.32
CA ALA A 148 30.72 11.11 -4.53
C ALA A 148 30.03 11.61 -3.26
N VAL A 149 30.12 10.86 -2.14
CA VAL A 149 29.60 11.26 -0.84
C VAL A 149 30.51 12.30 -0.19
N THR A 150 30.13 13.56 -0.25
CA THR A 150 30.84 14.68 0.36
C THR A 150 30.20 15.09 1.68
N GLU A 151 30.96 15.82 2.52
CA GLU A 151 30.44 16.41 3.77
C GLU A 151 29.21 17.29 3.49
N GLN A 152 29.25 18.09 2.43
CA GLN A 152 28.14 18.98 2.07
C GLN A 152 26.85 18.19 1.75
N LYS A 153 26.93 17.15 0.92
CA LYS A 153 25.76 16.31 0.60
C LYS A 153 25.23 15.59 1.84
N PHE A 154 26.15 15.11 2.68
CA PHE A 154 25.80 14.47 3.95
C PHE A 154 25.01 15.41 4.85
N GLU A 155 25.47 16.66 5.05
CA GLU A 155 24.79 17.63 5.91
C GLU A 155 23.43 18.02 5.35
N VAL A 156 23.31 18.23 4.04
CA VAL A 156 22.01 18.51 3.40
C VAL A 156 21.01 17.37 3.64
N GLN A 157 21.45 16.13 3.43
CA GLN A 157 20.56 14.98 3.62
C GLN A 157 20.28 14.70 5.11
N ARG A 158 21.22 14.99 6.00
CA ARG A 158 20.97 14.94 7.45
C ARG A 158 19.80 15.84 7.83
N GLU A 159 19.82 17.09 7.39
CA GLU A 159 18.73 18.03 7.67
C GLU A 159 17.42 17.61 6.99
N THR A 160 17.47 17.01 5.79
CA THR A 160 16.31 16.47 5.11
C THR A 160 15.65 15.35 5.91
N VAL A 161 16.42 14.35 6.37
CA VAL A 161 15.91 13.23 7.18
C VAL A 161 15.38 13.71 8.53
N LYS A 162 16.07 14.69 9.17
CA LYS A 162 15.59 15.31 10.42
C LYS A 162 14.27 16.03 10.22
N ASN A 163 14.11 16.78 9.13
CA ASN A 163 12.86 17.44 8.77
C ASN A 163 11.75 16.43 8.50
N GLU A 164 12.05 15.37 7.76
CA GLU A 164 11.10 14.29 7.50
C GLU A 164 10.65 13.62 8.80
N ARG A 165 11.57 13.32 9.72
CA ARG A 165 11.22 12.81 11.05
C ARG A 165 10.29 13.79 11.76
N GLY A 166 10.61 15.08 11.74
CA GLY A 166 9.75 16.12 12.30
C GLY A 166 8.34 16.08 11.73
N GLN A 167 8.22 15.96 10.42
CA GLN A 167 6.93 15.96 9.72
C GLN A 167 6.13 14.67 9.93
N ARG A 168 6.77 13.51 9.78
CA ARG A 168 6.08 12.21 9.74
C ARG A 168 5.92 11.55 11.11
N ILE A 169 6.81 11.89 12.07
CA ILE A 169 6.85 11.23 13.36
C ILE A 169 6.53 12.22 14.49
N ASP A 170 7.35 13.27 14.66
CA ASP A 170 7.30 14.07 15.88
C ASP A 170 6.11 15.04 15.91
N ASN A 171 5.71 15.60 14.76
CA ASN A 171 4.60 16.56 14.64
C ASN A 171 3.27 15.92 14.12
N ARG A 172 3.31 14.67 13.68
CA ARG A 172 2.11 13.98 13.20
C ARG A 172 1.35 13.36 14.36
N PRO A 173 0.02 13.56 14.47
CA PRO A 173 -0.81 12.83 15.44
C PRO A 173 -0.54 11.32 15.39
N TYR A 174 -0.29 10.72 16.54
CA TYR A 174 0.09 9.29 16.69
C TYR A 174 1.40 8.89 15.98
N GLY A 175 2.20 9.81 15.47
CA GLY A 175 3.38 9.49 14.66
C GLY A 175 4.42 8.66 15.41
N ARG A 176 4.51 8.81 16.74
CA ARG A 176 5.43 8.03 17.58
C ARG A 176 4.90 6.66 18.04
N LEU A 177 3.71 6.25 17.59
CA LEU A 177 3.08 4.98 18.00
C LEU A 177 4.04 3.79 17.83
N SER A 178 4.54 3.55 16.61
CA SER A 178 5.40 2.40 16.32
C SER A 178 6.74 2.46 17.06
N GLU A 179 7.35 3.64 17.17
CA GLU A 179 8.60 3.83 17.93
C GLU A 179 8.41 3.43 19.40
N ARG A 180 7.39 3.98 20.06
CA ARG A 180 7.11 3.71 21.48
C ARG A 180 6.63 2.29 21.73
N ALA A 181 5.86 1.72 20.81
CA ALA A 181 5.40 0.34 20.90
C ALA A 181 6.58 -0.64 20.79
N ASN A 182 7.52 -0.40 19.87
CA ASN A 182 8.72 -1.22 19.73
C ASN A 182 9.64 -1.12 20.95
N GLU A 183 9.87 0.09 21.46
CA GLU A 183 10.69 0.30 22.70
C GLU A 183 10.05 -0.37 23.93
N LEU A 184 8.71 -0.47 23.97
CA LEU A 184 8.00 -1.13 25.07
C LEU A 184 8.06 -2.66 24.93
N LEU A 185 7.98 -3.17 23.70
CA LEU A 185 7.90 -4.60 23.42
C LEU A 185 9.28 -5.26 23.45
N TYR A 186 10.23 -4.74 22.64
CA TYR A 186 11.50 -5.40 22.38
C TYR A 186 12.54 -5.16 23.49
N PRO A 187 13.44 -6.12 23.74
CA PRO A 187 14.67 -5.85 24.49
C PRO A 187 15.48 -4.74 23.80
N ALA A 188 16.15 -3.88 24.58
CA ALA A 188 16.85 -2.70 24.05
C ALA A 188 17.94 -3.00 23.01
N ASN A 189 18.49 -4.22 23.00
CA ASN A 189 19.47 -4.70 22.03
C ASN A 189 18.84 -5.49 20.85
N HIS A 190 17.52 -5.66 20.82
CA HIS A 190 16.86 -6.32 19.71
C HIS A 190 16.90 -5.42 18.46
N PRO A 191 17.17 -5.95 17.25
CA PRO A 191 17.27 -5.17 16.02
C PRO A 191 16.02 -4.35 15.65
N TYR A 192 14.87 -4.69 16.21
CA TYR A 192 13.60 -3.99 15.97
C TYR A 192 13.22 -3.00 17.09
N ALA A 193 14.10 -2.77 18.07
CA ALA A 193 13.81 -1.88 19.17
C ALA A 193 13.87 -0.39 18.81
N TRP A 194 14.50 -0.01 17.69
CA TRP A 194 14.65 1.37 17.26
C TRP A 194 13.93 1.66 15.95
N PRO A 195 13.53 2.93 15.71
CA PRO A 195 12.79 3.30 14.50
C PRO A 195 13.69 3.31 13.26
N VAL A 196 13.12 2.93 12.11
CA VAL A 196 13.82 2.93 10.80
C VAL A 196 14.34 4.32 10.43
N ILE A 197 13.58 5.38 10.72
CA ILE A 197 14.00 6.77 10.45
C ILE A 197 15.13 7.24 11.38
N GLY A 198 15.40 6.50 12.44
CA GLY A 198 16.42 6.83 13.42
C GLY A 198 15.97 7.85 14.48
N TYR A 199 16.70 7.88 15.59
CA TYR A 199 16.51 8.90 16.62
C TYR A 199 17.24 10.19 16.26
N MET A 200 16.66 11.32 16.62
CA MET A 200 17.26 12.65 16.36
C MET A 200 18.70 12.75 16.90
N ASP A 201 18.95 12.21 18.10
CA ASP A 201 20.28 12.25 18.71
C ASP A 201 21.31 11.42 17.94
N ASP A 202 20.93 10.29 17.36
CA ASP A 202 21.81 9.47 16.55
C ASP A 202 22.15 10.16 15.22
N LEU A 203 21.13 10.73 14.56
CA LEU A 203 21.32 11.53 13.35
C LEU A 203 22.25 12.74 13.59
N ASN A 204 22.10 13.42 14.73
CA ASN A 204 22.95 14.56 15.09
C ASN A 204 24.41 14.17 15.36
N ARG A 205 24.65 12.96 15.87
CA ARG A 205 26.00 12.48 16.21
C ARG A 205 26.76 11.87 15.05
N ALA A 206 26.05 11.43 14.00
CA ALA A 206 26.61 10.81 12.82
C ALA A 206 27.59 11.74 12.09
N ASN A 207 28.57 11.16 11.43
CA ASN A 207 29.47 11.87 10.51
C ASN A 207 29.49 11.16 9.14
N VAL A 208 30.07 11.82 8.14
CA VAL A 208 30.12 11.30 6.77
C VAL A 208 30.81 9.94 6.65
N ASN A 209 31.78 9.64 7.52
CA ASN A 209 32.52 8.37 7.49
C ASN A 209 31.67 7.21 8.04
N ASP A 210 30.73 7.48 8.96
CA ASP A 210 29.79 6.47 9.43
C ASP A 210 28.92 5.96 8.29
N VAL A 211 28.41 6.89 7.48
CA VAL A 211 27.57 6.58 6.31
C VAL A 211 28.36 5.82 5.25
N LYS A 212 29.61 6.25 4.98
CA LYS A 212 30.52 5.52 4.09
C LYS A 212 30.84 4.10 4.60
N ALA A 213 31.07 3.95 5.90
CA ALA A 213 31.33 2.65 6.51
C ALA A 213 30.11 1.71 6.37
N PHE A 214 28.91 2.24 6.60
CA PHE A 214 27.66 1.49 6.45
C PHE A 214 27.48 0.99 5.00
N PHE A 215 27.68 1.84 4.01
CA PHE A 215 27.67 1.44 2.60
C PHE A 215 28.67 0.34 2.29
N LEU A 216 29.94 0.55 2.65
CA LEU A 216 31.02 -0.40 2.39
C LEU A 216 30.76 -1.76 3.03
N ARG A 217 30.02 -1.79 4.14
CA ARG A 217 29.67 -3.01 4.86
C ARG A 217 28.50 -3.75 4.19
N TRP A 218 27.46 -3.05 3.75
CA TRP A 218 26.19 -3.66 3.42
C TRP A 218 25.78 -3.59 1.95
N TYR A 219 26.21 -2.55 1.20
CA TYR A 219 25.78 -2.32 -0.18
C TYR A 219 26.78 -2.90 -1.20
N GLY A 220 26.99 -4.20 -1.13
CA GLY A 220 27.79 -4.93 -2.13
C GLY A 220 26.89 -5.79 -3.03
N PRO A 221 27.34 -6.14 -4.23
CA PRO A 221 26.58 -7.00 -5.15
C PRO A 221 26.22 -8.37 -4.55
N ASN A 222 27.05 -8.91 -3.66
CA ASN A 222 26.80 -10.18 -2.97
C ASN A 222 25.70 -10.09 -1.90
N ASN A 223 25.21 -8.90 -1.58
CA ASN A 223 24.06 -8.64 -0.69
C ASN A 223 22.89 -8.01 -1.45
N ALA A 224 22.89 -8.09 -2.78
CA ALA A 224 21.88 -7.47 -3.63
C ALA A 224 21.23 -8.48 -4.57
N THR A 225 19.96 -8.23 -4.85
CA THR A 225 19.20 -8.88 -5.91
C THR A 225 18.72 -7.80 -6.88
N ILE A 226 18.97 -7.97 -8.16
CA ILE A 226 18.34 -7.17 -9.22
C ILE A 226 17.27 -8.01 -9.89
N THR A 227 16.04 -7.52 -9.88
CA THR A 227 14.90 -8.17 -10.53
C THR A 227 14.41 -7.28 -11.66
N ILE A 228 14.36 -7.81 -12.88
CA ILE A 228 14.02 -7.09 -14.10
C ILE A 228 12.84 -7.81 -14.74
N GLY A 229 11.70 -7.12 -14.86
CA GLY A 229 10.51 -7.69 -15.50
C GLY A 229 9.85 -6.74 -16.47
N GLY A 230 9.19 -7.30 -17.48
CA GLY A 230 8.48 -6.56 -18.51
C GLY A 230 8.80 -7.02 -19.92
N ALA A 231 8.68 -6.13 -20.90
CA ALA A 231 8.92 -6.41 -22.32
C ALA A 231 10.41 -6.63 -22.64
N VAL A 232 11.01 -7.56 -21.95
CA VAL A 232 12.45 -7.90 -22.03
C VAL A 232 12.63 -9.40 -22.18
N ASN A 233 13.80 -9.81 -22.66
CA ASN A 233 14.23 -11.20 -22.64
C ASN A 233 15.62 -11.33 -22.03
N ALA A 234 15.93 -12.50 -21.48
CA ALA A 234 17.19 -12.74 -20.81
C ALA A 234 18.43 -12.58 -21.73
N GLU A 235 18.30 -12.89 -23.02
CA GLU A 235 19.41 -12.80 -23.99
C GLU A 235 19.85 -11.35 -24.21
N GLU A 236 18.93 -10.40 -24.16
CA GLU A 236 19.21 -8.96 -24.27
C GLU A 236 19.64 -8.33 -22.94
N VAL A 237 19.05 -8.78 -21.82
CA VAL A 237 19.30 -8.23 -20.49
C VAL A 237 20.66 -8.62 -19.95
N LEU A 238 21.05 -9.91 -20.05
CA LEU A 238 22.25 -10.41 -19.39
C LEU A 238 23.56 -9.77 -19.88
N PRO A 239 23.76 -9.48 -21.17
CA PRO A 239 24.93 -8.72 -21.63
C PRO A 239 25.02 -7.32 -21.01
N LEU A 240 23.88 -6.63 -20.84
CA LEU A 240 23.85 -5.32 -20.19
C LEU A 240 24.16 -5.44 -18.69
N VAL A 241 23.56 -6.40 -18.01
CA VAL A 241 23.87 -6.66 -16.60
C VAL A 241 25.34 -6.99 -16.41
N GLN A 242 25.94 -7.84 -17.24
CA GLN A 242 27.37 -8.14 -17.20
C GLN A 242 28.22 -6.90 -17.44
N LYS A 243 27.86 -6.07 -18.43
CA LYS A 243 28.57 -4.83 -18.77
C LYS A 243 28.60 -3.86 -17.58
N TYR A 244 27.45 -3.66 -16.94
CA TYR A 244 27.30 -2.62 -15.92
C TYR A 244 27.68 -3.09 -14.52
N PHE A 245 27.35 -4.32 -14.14
CA PHE A 245 27.51 -4.82 -12.78
C PHE A 245 28.66 -5.82 -12.60
N GLY A 246 29.13 -6.45 -13.68
CA GLY A 246 30.06 -7.58 -13.59
C GLY A 246 31.43 -7.25 -12.97
N GLU A 247 31.87 -6.00 -13.07
CA GLU A 247 33.17 -5.53 -12.56
C GLU A 247 33.10 -4.98 -11.13
N ILE A 248 31.89 -4.76 -10.56
CA ILE A 248 31.73 -4.23 -9.21
C ILE A 248 32.21 -5.27 -8.20
N PRO A 249 33.19 -4.94 -7.33
CA PRO A 249 33.72 -5.91 -6.37
C PRO A 249 32.69 -6.33 -5.34
N SER A 250 32.74 -7.60 -4.93
CA SER A 250 31.94 -8.11 -3.83
C SER A 250 32.19 -7.35 -2.53
N GLY A 251 31.13 -7.16 -1.74
CA GLY A 251 31.22 -6.68 -0.37
C GLY A 251 31.71 -7.76 0.60
N PRO A 252 31.84 -7.44 1.91
CA PRO A 252 32.03 -8.43 2.95
C PRO A 252 30.89 -9.45 2.97
N ALA A 253 31.16 -10.67 3.45
CA ALA A 253 30.10 -11.65 3.67
C ALA A 253 29.02 -11.14 4.65
N VAL A 254 27.77 -11.45 4.36
CA VAL A 254 26.62 -11.07 5.19
C VAL A 254 26.06 -12.31 5.83
N GLU A 255 26.16 -12.39 7.14
CA GLU A 255 25.62 -13.49 7.92
C GLU A 255 24.14 -13.22 8.26
N PRO A 256 23.28 -14.25 8.27
CA PRO A 256 21.90 -14.12 8.72
C PRO A 256 21.84 -13.67 10.19
N LEU A 257 20.87 -12.83 10.51
CA LEU A 257 20.60 -12.51 11.93
C LEU A 257 19.84 -13.66 12.60
N PRO A 258 20.09 -13.92 13.89
CA PRO A 258 19.39 -14.97 14.62
C PRO A 258 17.91 -14.64 14.79
N LYS A 259 17.04 -15.63 14.60
CA LYS A 259 15.59 -15.53 14.81
C LYS A 259 15.26 -15.98 16.24
N GLU A 260 15.45 -15.09 17.20
CA GLU A 260 15.26 -15.39 18.61
C GLU A 260 13.85 -15.01 19.07
N LEU A 261 13.05 -16.00 19.45
CA LEU A 261 11.73 -15.79 20.03
C LEU A 261 11.87 -15.44 21.51
N PHE A 262 11.01 -14.53 21.97
CA PHE A 262 10.96 -14.14 23.39
C PHE A 262 9.49 -14.03 23.86
N SER A 263 9.30 -14.01 25.16
CA SER A 263 8.02 -13.74 25.81
C SER A 263 8.22 -12.71 26.92
N LEU A 264 7.16 -12.01 27.26
CA LEU A 264 7.17 -11.06 28.38
C LEU A 264 6.86 -11.82 29.68
N SER A 265 7.56 -11.45 30.77
CA SER A 265 7.33 -12.03 32.09
C SER A 265 6.14 -11.38 32.84
N ALA A 266 5.69 -10.22 32.40
CA ALA A 266 4.54 -9.48 32.91
C ALA A 266 4.03 -8.53 31.83
N ASP A 267 2.77 -8.08 31.93
CA ASP A 267 2.28 -6.99 31.12
C ASP A 267 3.09 -5.72 31.38
N ARG A 268 3.49 -5.04 30.30
CA ARG A 268 4.18 -3.76 30.35
C ARG A 268 3.20 -2.66 29.97
N TYR A 269 3.08 -1.64 30.82
CA TYR A 269 2.25 -0.47 30.57
C TYR A 269 3.14 0.76 30.44
N LEU A 270 2.89 1.51 29.36
CA LEU A 270 3.56 2.79 29.09
C LEU A 270 2.51 3.77 28.54
N SER A 271 2.63 5.02 28.94
CA SER A 271 1.80 6.10 28.39
C SER A 271 2.65 7.29 27.98
N PHE A 272 2.16 8.05 26.99
CA PHE A 272 2.70 9.37 26.66
C PHE A 272 1.63 10.30 26.14
N GLU A 273 1.87 11.60 26.31
CA GLU A 273 1.01 12.65 25.79
C GLU A 273 1.39 12.97 24.35
N ASP A 274 0.38 13.23 23.50
CA ASP A 274 0.57 13.64 22.11
C ASP A 274 -0.50 14.68 21.71
N ASN A 275 -0.22 15.42 20.65
CA ASN A 275 -1.15 16.41 20.09
C ASN A 275 -2.25 15.74 19.28
N ILE A 276 -3.15 15.05 19.98
CA ILE A 276 -4.25 14.25 19.43
C ILE A 276 -5.58 14.65 20.07
N GLN A 277 -6.67 14.32 19.38
CA GLN A 277 -8.02 14.55 19.90
C GLN A 277 -8.58 13.33 20.62
N PHE A 278 -8.37 12.14 20.07
CA PHE A 278 -8.84 10.88 20.64
C PHE A 278 -7.68 10.12 21.25
N PRO A 279 -7.82 9.60 22.47
CA PRO A 279 -6.79 8.70 23.01
C PRO A 279 -6.73 7.43 22.17
N LEU A 280 -5.61 6.70 22.26
CA LEU A 280 -5.41 5.43 21.57
C LEU A 280 -4.82 4.40 22.53
N ILE A 281 -5.27 3.16 22.42
CA ILE A 281 -4.64 2.00 23.04
C ILE A 281 -4.12 1.04 21.98
N SER A 282 -2.87 0.58 22.16
CA SER A 282 -2.26 -0.50 21.40
C SER A 282 -1.79 -1.59 22.36
N ILE A 283 -2.14 -2.84 22.06
CA ILE A 283 -1.74 -4.03 22.83
C ILE A 283 -0.99 -4.95 21.87
N GLN A 284 0.28 -5.25 22.17
CA GLN A 284 1.13 -6.08 21.30
C GLN A 284 1.58 -7.34 22.04
N PHE A 285 1.38 -8.48 21.39
CA PHE A 285 1.88 -9.78 21.84
C PHE A 285 3.04 -10.23 20.96
N PRO A 286 4.21 -10.60 21.52
CA PRO A 286 5.30 -11.19 20.73
C PRO A 286 4.88 -12.59 20.23
N THR A 287 5.22 -12.91 18.97
CA THR A 287 4.80 -14.18 18.37
C THR A 287 5.98 -14.92 17.72
N VAL A 288 5.98 -15.06 16.41
CA VAL A 288 6.93 -15.89 15.65
C VAL A 288 7.84 -15.03 14.76
N TYR A 289 8.29 -15.53 13.63
CA TYR A 289 9.01 -14.82 12.57
C TYR A 289 8.42 -15.22 11.21
N ALA A 290 8.70 -14.45 10.16
CA ALA A 290 8.17 -14.68 8.82
C ALA A 290 8.43 -16.13 8.34
N ARG A 291 7.39 -16.75 7.78
CA ARG A 291 7.34 -18.16 7.33
C ARG A 291 7.50 -19.21 8.42
N HIS A 292 7.35 -18.85 9.69
CA HIS A 292 7.19 -19.86 10.74
C HIS A 292 5.88 -20.65 10.51
N PRO A 293 5.82 -21.97 10.84
CA PRO A 293 4.58 -22.76 10.67
C PRO A 293 3.33 -22.17 11.35
N ASP A 294 3.51 -21.44 12.45
CA ASP A 294 2.43 -20.78 13.19
C ASP A 294 2.01 -19.41 12.63
N GLU A 295 2.71 -18.86 11.62
CA GLU A 295 2.39 -17.53 11.05
C GLU A 295 1.00 -17.55 10.38
N ALA A 296 0.75 -18.43 9.41
CA ALA A 296 -0.52 -18.46 8.70
C ALA A 296 -1.75 -18.66 9.62
N PRO A 297 -1.72 -19.55 10.64
CA PRO A 297 -2.79 -19.59 11.64
C PRO A 297 -2.96 -18.31 12.44
N LEU A 298 -1.88 -17.60 12.78
CA LEU A 298 -1.92 -16.32 13.49
C LEU A 298 -2.50 -15.19 12.62
N ASP A 299 -2.15 -15.15 11.34
CA ASP A 299 -2.71 -14.20 10.38
C ASP A 299 -4.23 -14.38 10.26
N ILE A 300 -4.68 -15.63 10.11
CA ILE A 300 -6.12 -15.94 10.06
C ILE A 300 -6.81 -15.59 11.39
N LEU A 301 -6.18 -15.87 12.53
CA LEU A 301 -6.69 -15.49 13.83
C LEU A 301 -6.89 -13.98 13.95
N ALA A 302 -5.92 -13.20 13.50
CA ALA A 302 -6.01 -11.73 13.52
C ALA A 302 -7.20 -11.23 12.69
N GLN A 303 -7.40 -11.79 11.49
CA GLN A 303 -8.56 -11.45 10.66
C GLN A 303 -9.89 -11.79 11.33
N ILE A 304 -10.00 -12.92 12.02
CA ILE A 304 -11.22 -13.31 12.75
C ILE A 304 -11.49 -12.36 13.92
N ILE A 305 -10.45 -11.96 14.65
CA ILE A 305 -10.59 -11.11 15.84
C ILE A 305 -10.93 -9.67 15.46
N GLY A 306 -10.23 -9.06 14.50
CA GLY A 306 -10.38 -7.63 14.22
C GLY A 306 -10.04 -7.18 12.81
N GLY A 307 -10.11 -8.07 11.80
CA GLY A 307 -9.72 -7.73 10.43
C GLY A 307 -10.77 -6.97 9.61
N ASP A 308 -12.05 -7.05 9.98
CA ASP A 308 -13.13 -6.46 9.18
C ASP A 308 -14.43 -6.22 9.99
N ASN A 309 -15.48 -5.78 9.30
CA ASN A 309 -16.80 -5.47 9.90
C ASN A 309 -17.57 -6.72 10.41
N ASN A 310 -17.09 -7.92 10.15
CA ASN A 310 -17.64 -9.18 10.70
C ASN A 310 -16.86 -9.68 11.91
N SER A 311 -15.76 -9.03 12.24
CA SER A 311 -14.86 -9.42 13.31
C SER A 311 -15.46 -9.20 14.70
N ILE A 312 -14.87 -9.89 15.68
CA ILE A 312 -15.30 -9.81 17.07
C ILE A 312 -15.14 -8.37 17.61
N LEU A 313 -14.00 -7.74 17.32
CA LEU A 313 -13.71 -6.37 17.78
C LEU A 313 -14.67 -5.36 17.16
N TYR A 314 -14.98 -5.47 15.88
CA TYR A 314 -15.96 -4.57 15.25
C TYR A 314 -17.30 -4.64 15.96
N LYS A 315 -17.83 -5.84 16.17
CA LYS A 315 -19.08 -6.08 16.88
C LYS A 315 -19.08 -5.48 18.29
N ASN A 316 -18.03 -5.80 19.07
CA ASN A 316 -17.99 -5.47 20.48
C ASN A 316 -17.68 -3.99 20.76
N LEU A 317 -16.91 -3.35 19.89
CA LEU A 317 -16.39 -2.00 20.09
C LEU A 317 -17.00 -0.98 19.13
N VAL A 318 -16.86 -1.18 17.81
CA VAL A 318 -17.26 -0.16 16.83
C VAL A 318 -18.77 -0.09 16.67
N LYS A 319 -19.44 -1.23 16.45
CA LYS A 319 -20.90 -1.29 16.29
C LYS A 319 -21.64 -0.84 17.56
N ASN A 320 -21.09 -1.12 18.73
CA ASN A 320 -21.62 -0.68 20.01
C ASN A 320 -21.20 0.74 20.42
N GLN A 321 -20.51 1.48 19.52
CA GLN A 321 -20.07 2.86 19.71
C GLN A 321 -19.14 3.09 20.92
N PHE A 322 -18.42 2.06 21.36
CA PHE A 322 -17.36 2.23 22.36
C PHE A 322 -16.12 2.85 21.75
N THR A 323 -15.85 2.56 20.46
CA THR A 323 -14.71 3.09 19.72
C THR A 323 -15.14 3.61 18.36
N VAL A 324 -14.38 4.55 17.80
CA VAL A 324 -14.50 4.97 16.41
C VAL A 324 -13.77 4.01 15.47
N GLN A 325 -12.75 3.32 16.01
CA GLN A 325 -11.97 2.31 15.30
C GLN A 325 -11.48 1.24 16.27
N ALA A 326 -11.54 -0.02 15.84
CA ALA A 326 -10.91 -1.15 16.52
C ALA A 326 -10.47 -2.17 15.48
N GLN A 327 -9.26 -2.70 15.61
CA GLN A 327 -8.70 -3.67 14.68
C GLN A 327 -7.72 -4.60 15.36
N SER A 328 -7.47 -5.76 14.76
CA SER A 328 -6.31 -6.59 15.05
C SER A 328 -5.55 -6.93 13.77
N SER A 329 -4.25 -7.14 13.92
CA SER A 329 -3.35 -7.54 12.85
C SER A 329 -2.28 -8.48 13.38
N HIS A 330 -1.75 -9.34 12.51
CA HIS A 330 -0.52 -10.07 12.76
C HIS A 330 0.49 -9.60 11.73
N GLY A 331 1.51 -8.89 12.19
CA GLY A 331 2.55 -8.30 11.34
C GLY A 331 3.85 -9.07 11.45
N CYS A 332 4.31 -9.63 10.31
CA CYS A 332 5.53 -10.40 10.25
C CYS A 332 6.65 -9.67 9.55
N GLN A 333 7.85 -9.75 10.15
CA GLN A 333 9.11 -9.32 9.60
C GLN A 333 10.10 -10.50 9.64
N GLU A 334 11.29 -10.33 9.08
CA GLU A 334 12.24 -11.42 8.94
C GLU A 334 12.54 -12.13 10.27
N LEU A 335 12.78 -11.37 11.34
CA LEU A 335 13.26 -11.89 12.63
C LEU A 335 12.16 -12.14 13.65
N HIS A 336 11.08 -11.36 13.59
CA HIS A 336 10.03 -11.41 14.62
C HIS A 336 8.71 -10.85 14.09
N CYS A 337 7.59 -11.40 14.61
CA CYS A 337 6.22 -10.95 14.32
C CYS A 337 5.52 -10.53 15.61
N THR A 338 4.52 -9.65 15.45
CA THR A 338 3.64 -9.22 16.55
C THR A 338 2.18 -9.48 16.22
N PHE A 339 1.40 -9.84 17.24
CA PHE A 339 -0.05 -9.83 17.17
C PHE A 339 -0.56 -8.58 17.89
N ASP A 340 -1.21 -7.69 17.16
CA ASP A 340 -1.55 -6.36 17.60
C ASP A 340 -3.06 -6.18 17.73
N LEU A 341 -3.51 -5.54 18.81
CA LEU A 341 -4.86 -5.01 18.99
C LEU A 341 -4.75 -3.49 19.12
N LEU A 342 -5.52 -2.75 18.34
CA LEU A 342 -5.53 -1.29 18.37
C LEU A 342 -6.96 -0.78 18.45
N ALA A 343 -7.20 0.24 19.29
CA ALA A 343 -8.51 0.87 19.38
C ALA A 343 -8.43 2.36 19.73
N LEU A 344 -9.35 3.14 19.13
CA LEU A 344 -9.54 4.56 19.40
C LEU A 344 -10.92 4.74 20.07
N PRO A 345 -10.98 5.08 21.36
CA PRO A 345 -12.23 5.28 22.09
C PRO A 345 -13.11 6.38 21.50
N SER A 346 -14.42 6.19 21.55
CA SER A 346 -15.40 7.25 21.31
C SER A 346 -15.40 8.24 22.47
N ASN A 347 -15.92 9.45 22.26
CA ASN A 347 -16.04 10.48 23.29
C ASN A 347 -16.70 9.94 24.56
N GLY A 348 -16.09 10.20 25.71
CA GLY A 348 -16.59 9.79 27.01
C GLY A 348 -16.28 8.35 27.42
N LYS A 349 -15.54 7.60 26.61
CA LYS A 349 -15.04 6.25 26.93
C LYS A 349 -13.59 6.32 27.40
N THR A 350 -13.22 5.47 28.36
CA THR A 350 -11.86 5.43 28.89
C THR A 350 -11.01 4.33 28.25
N LEU A 351 -9.70 4.51 28.20
CA LEU A 351 -8.77 3.47 27.72
C LEU A 351 -8.85 2.19 28.58
N SER A 352 -9.13 2.31 29.89
CA SER A 352 -9.29 1.16 30.78
C SER A 352 -10.53 0.32 30.43
N ASP A 353 -11.66 0.97 30.09
CA ASP A 353 -12.87 0.26 29.64
C ASP A 353 -12.59 -0.46 28.31
N ILE A 354 -11.89 0.21 27.38
CA ILE A 354 -11.56 -0.37 26.09
C ILE A 354 -10.58 -1.55 26.23
N GLU A 355 -9.55 -1.46 27.06
CA GLU A 355 -8.66 -2.60 27.35
C GLU A 355 -9.46 -3.79 27.86
N THR A 356 -10.42 -3.54 28.77
CA THR A 356 -11.28 -4.58 29.33
C THR A 356 -12.07 -5.28 28.21
N ILE A 357 -12.70 -4.53 27.31
CA ILE A 357 -13.47 -5.09 26.20
C ILE A 357 -12.56 -5.83 25.20
N LEU A 358 -11.38 -5.30 24.87
CA LEU A 358 -10.40 -5.97 24.01
C LEU A 358 -10.04 -7.35 24.58
N ARG A 359 -9.69 -7.42 25.86
CA ARG A 359 -9.35 -8.70 26.52
C ARG A 359 -10.55 -9.63 26.63
N GLN A 360 -11.75 -9.11 26.90
CA GLN A 360 -12.98 -9.92 26.89
C GLN A 360 -13.31 -10.47 25.49
N SER A 361 -12.99 -9.73 24.44
CA SER A 361 -13.15 -10.20 23.05
C SER A 361 -12.26 -11.39 22.72
N LEU A 362 -11.06 -11.48 23.30
CA LEU A 362 -10.20 -12.66 23.21
C LEU A 362 -10.83 -13.87 23.96
N VAL A 363 -11.47 -13.63 25.11
CA VAL A 363 -12.20 -14.67 25.85
C VAL A 363 -13.47 -15.11 25.07
N GLU A 364 -14.18 -14.17 24.43
CA GLU A 364 -15.31 -14.50 23.54
C GLU A 364 -14.86 -15.39 22.40
N PHE A 365 -13.71 -15.10 21.76
CA PHE A 365 -13.15 -15.96 20.73
C PHE A 365 -12.90 -17.41 21.25
N GLU A 366 -12.34 -17.55 22.45
CA GLU A 366 -12.12 -18.87 23.04
C GLU A 366 -13.42 -19.66 23.24
N GLN A 367 -14.50 -18.97 23.68
CA GLN A 367 -15.81 -19.58 23.91
C GLN A 367 -16.55 -19.92 22.62
N ARG A 368 -16.47 -19.00 21.63
CA ARG A 368 -17.13 -19.14 20.33
C ARG A 368 -16.43 -20.19 19.45
N GLY A 369 -15.12 -20.21 19.51
CA GLY A 369 -14.27 -20.98 18.59
C GLY A 369 -14.24 -20.40 17.18
N VAL A 370 -13.73 -21.19 16.25
CA VAL A 370 -13.62 -20.86 14.82
C VAL A 370 -14.75 -21.51 14.05
N THR A 371 -15.51 -20.72 13.29
CA THR A 371 -16.57 -21.24 12.43
C THR A 371 -16.03 -21.63 11.04
N ASP A 372 -16.79 -22.45 10.29
CA ASP A 372 -16.43 -22.75 8.89
C ASP A 372 -16.44 -21.48 8.03
N ASP A 373 -17.36 -20.58 8.31
CA ASP A 373 -17.48 -19.29 7.63
C ASP A 373 -16.27 -18.37 7.86
N ASP A 374 -15.75 -18.33 9.07
CA ASP A 374 -14.51 -17.57 9.38
C ASP A 374 -13.34 -18.06 8.53
N LEU A 375 -13.17 -19.38 8.49
CA LEU A 375 -12.05 -19.99 7.77
C LEU A 375 -12.20 -19.84 6.25
N LEU A 376 -13.39 -20.10 5.73
CA LEU A 376 -13.67 -19.96 4.30
C LEU A 376 -13.45 -18.53 3.82
N LYS A 377 -13.99 -17.55 4.55
CA LYS A 377 -13.85 -16.12 4.25
C LYS A 377 -12.37 -15.71 4.13
N VAL A 378 -11.58 -15.99 5.16
CA VAL A 378 -10.19 -15.53 5.18
C VAL A 378 -9.34 -16.21 4.11
N LYS A 379 -9.54 -17.52 3.89
CA LYS A 379 -8.85 -18.26 2.82
C LYS A 379 -9.19 -17.70 1.43
N ALA A 380 -10.47 -17.40 1.18
CA ALA A 380 -10.90 -16.81 -0.10
C ALA A 380 -10.32 -15.41 -0.32
N GLN A 381 -10.25 -14.58 0.74
CA GLN A 381 -9.65 -13.25 0.67
C GLN A 381 -8.14 -13.32 0.37
N ILE A 382 -7.41 -14.24 1.00
CA ILE A 382 -5.97 -14.43 0.75
C ILE A 382 -5.72 -14.91 -0.68
N GLU A 383 -6.50 -15.90 -1.18
CA GLU A 383 -6.41 -16.35 -2.56
C GLU A 383 -6.64 -15.19 -3.53
N ALA A 384 -7.72 -14.44 -3.34
CA ALA A 384 -8.06 -13.30 -4.19
C ALA A 384 -6.98 -12.22 -4.16
N ALA A 385 -6.53 -11.79 -2.97
CA ALA A 385 -5.48 -10.78 -2.83
C ALA A 385 -4.19 -11.20 -3.53
N SER A 386 -3.80 -12.48 -3.42
CA SER A 386 -2.63 -13.02 -4.09
C SER A 386 -2.76 -12.93 -5.62
N ILE A 387 -3.93 -13.24 -6.17
CA ILE A 387 -4.17 -13.18 -7.62
C ILE A 387 -4.21 -11.73 -8.12
N PHE A 388 -4.93 -10.84 -7.42
CA PHE A 388 -4.98 -9.41 -7.77
C PHE A 388 -3.60 -8.73 -7.70
N GLY A 389 -2.71 -9.17 -6.81
CA GLY A 389 -1.33 -8.68 -6.73
C GLY A 389 -0.50 -8.93 -7.99
N LEU A 390 -0.93 -9.86 -8.88
CA LEU A 390 -0.22 -10.20 -10.12
C LEU A 390 -0.70 -9.39 -11.36
N GLN A 391 -1.63 -8.47 -11.21
CA GLN A 391 -2.18 -7.68 -12.33
C GLN A 391 -1.21 -6.66 -12.93
N SER A 392 -0.02 -6.47 -12.34
CA SER A 392 0.98 -5.53 -12.86
C SER A 392 2.38 -6.12 -12.88
N VAL A 393 3.17 -5.71 -13.86
CA VAL A 393 4.60 -6.09 -13.96
C VAL A 393 5.35 -5.70 -12.69
N SER A 394 5.10 -4.50 -12.15
CA SER A 394 5.73 -4.03 -10.91
C SER A 394 5.37 -4.90 -9.71
N GLY A 395 4.11 -5.34 -9.59
CA GLY A 395 3.69 -6.26 -8.53
C GLY A 395 4.38 -7.62 -8.61
N LYS A 396 4.47 -8.19 -9.84
CA LYS A 396 5.19 -9.46 -10.08
C LYS A 396 6.68 -9.33 -9.73
N VAL A 397 7.34 -8.27 -10.19
CA VAL A 397 8.78 -8.03 -9.93
C VAL A 397 9.05 -7.81 -8.45
N SER A 398 8.25 -6.98 -7.77
CA SER A 398 8.39 -6.74 -6.34
C SER A 398 8.21 -8.02 -5.52
N GLN A 399 7.27 -8.89 -5.91
CA GLN A 399 7.06 -10.18 -5.24
C GLN A 399 8.26 -11.12 -5.42
N LEU A 400 8.80 -11.21 -6.65
CA LEU A 400 10.00 -12.01 -6.92
C LEU A 400 11.21 -11.49 -6.14
N ALA A 401 11.42 -10.16 -6.10
CA ALA A 401 12.51 -9.52 -5.38
C ALA A 401 12.43 -9.76 -3.87
N TYR A 402 11.25 -9.60 -3.29
CA TYR A 402 11.00 -9.84 -1.86
C TYR A 402 11.28 -11.30 -1.49
N ASN A 403 10.70 -12.24 -2.22
CA ASN A 403 10.84 -13.66 -1.93
C ASN A 403 12.29 -14.12 -2.08
N GLU A 404 12.99 -13.68 -3.13
CA GLU A 404 14.42 -13.99 -3.30
C GLU A 404 15.26 -13.48 -2.14
N THR A 405 15.04 -12.21 -1.74
CA THR A 405 15.84 -11.55 -0.72
C THR A 405 15.73 -12.27 0.63
N PHE A 406 14.54 -12.69 1.02
CA PHE A 406 14.30 -13.25 2.36
C PHE A 406 14.28 -14.77 2.41
N PHE A 407 13.98 -15.44 1.28
CA PHE A 407 13.76 -16.88 1.26
C PHE A 407 14.58 -17.61 0.19
N SER A 408 15.38 -16.90 -0.61
CA SER A 408 16.22 -17.45 -1.70
C SER A 408 15.43 -18.22 -2.78
N GLU A 409 14.12 -18.00 -2.85
CA GLU A 409 13.21 -18.59 -3.82
C GLU A 409 12.30 -17.50 -4.38
N PRO A 410 12.45 -17.08 -5.66
CA PRO A 410 11.70 -15.95 -6.22
C PRO A 410 10.19 -16.12 -6.22
N ASP A 411 9.69 -17.28 -6.63
CA ASP A 411 8.24 -17.54 -6.66
C ASP A 411 7.81 -18.51 -5.58
N LEU A 412 7.08 -18.01 -4.61
CA LEU A 412 6.48 -18.77 -3.52
C LEU A 412 4.94 -18.71 -3.54
N MET A 413 4.35 -18.17 -4.61
CA MET A 413 2.91 -17.89 -4.70
C MET A 413 2.05 -19.12 -4.41
N ALA A 414 2.27 -20.19 -5.17
CA ALA A 414 1.51 -21.43 -4.98
C ALA A 414 1.75 -22.06 -3.61
N ALA A 415 2.99 -22.01 -3.11
CA ALA A 415 3.34 -22.53 -1.79
C ALA A 415 2.69 -21.72 -0.66
N ASP A 416 2.62 -20.38 -0.79
CA ASP A 416 1.97 -19.54 0.20
C ASP A 416 0.45 -19.75 0.21
N ILE A 417 -0.21 -19.78 -0.93
CA ILE A 417 -1.64 -20.10 -1.00
C ILE A 417 -1.90 -21.48 -0.36
N ALA A 418 -1.09 -22.51 -0.70
CA ALA A 418 -1.24 -23.84 -0.13
C ALA A 418 -1.05 -23.85 1.40
N ARG A 419 -0.10 -23.08 1.93
CA ARG A 419 0.14 -22.91 3.37
C ARG A 419 -1.09 -22.39 4.10
N TYR A 420 -1.74 -21.35 3.57
CA TYR A 420 -2.97 -20.81 4.15
C TYR A 420 -4.17 -21.74 3.96
N GLN A 421 -4.29 -22.39 2.79
CA GLN A 421 -5.36 -23.37 2.55
C GLN A 421 -5.28 -24.58 3.47
N ALA A 422 -4.09 -24.97 3.90
CA ALA A 422 -3.88 -26.09 4.82
C ALA A 422 -4.25 -25.81 6.28
N VAL A 423 -4.40 -24.53 6.69
CA VAL A 423 -4.74 -24.17 8.07
C VAL A 423 -6.09 -24.76 8.48
N THR A 424 -6.14 -25.41 9.65
CA THR A 424 -7.36 -25.96 10.25
C THR A 424 -7.89 -25.09 11.39
N LYS A 425 -9.11 -25.34 11.85
CA LYS A 425 -9.67 -24.68 13.04
C LYS A 425 -8.84 -24.97 14.29
N GLU A 426 -8.35 -26.19 14.39
CA GLU A 426 -7.50 -26.66 15.49
C GLU A 426 -6.17 -25.92 15.54
N ASP A 427 -5.58 -25.60 14.37
CA ASP A 427 -4.36 -24.79 14.30
C ASP A 427 -4.59 -23.38 14.83
N ILE A 428 -5.71 -22.74 14.48
CA ILE A 428 -6.05 -21.40 14.93
C ILE A 428 -6.27 -21.39 16.46
N VAL A 429 -7.00 -22.37 17.01
CA VAL A 429 -7.18 -22.51 18.46
C VAL A 429 -5.85 -22.78 19.16
N ARG A 430 -4.99 -23.61 18.59
CA ARG A 430 -3.66 -23.92 19.13
C ARG A 430 -2.77 -22.67 19.23
N VAL A 431 -2.71 -21.83 18.17
CA VAL A 431 -1.89 -20.63 18.21
C VAL A 431 -2.48 -19.57 19.14
N TYR A 432 -3.80 -19.45 19.24
CA TYR A 432 -4.44 -18.60 20.25
C TYR A 432 -4.01 -19.00 21.68
N GLN A 433 -4.09 -20.31 22.01
CA GLN A 433 -3.69 -20.84 23.32
C GLN A 433 -2.21 -20.61 23.61
N LYS A 434 -1.36 -20.69 22.58
CA LYS A 434 0.10 -20.58 22.74
C LYS A 434 0.58 -19.14 22.86
N TYR A 435 0.03 -18.21 22.07
CA TYR A 435 0.58 -16.86 21.92
C TYR A 435 -0.27 -15.73 22.52
N LEU A 436 -1.54 -15.98 22.85
CA LEU A 436 -2.45 -14.94 23.35
C LEU A 436 -3.06 -15.27 24.70
N LYS A 437 -3.57 -16.52 24.87
CA LYS A 437 -4.24 -16.91 26.11
C LYS A 437 -3.28 -16.91 27.29
N ASN A 438 -3.58 -16.08 28.30
CA ASN A 438 -2.74 -15.91 29.49
C ASN A 438 -1.30 -15.48 29.20
N GLN A 439 -1.05 -14.94 28.00
CA GLN A 439 0.24 -14.35 27.67
C GLN A 439 0.29 -12.88 28.06
N HIS A 440 1.49 -12.40 28.34
CA HIS A 440 1.73 -10.99 28.65
C HIS A 440 1.94 -10.17 27.40
N ALA A 441 1.53 -8.92 27.46
CA ALA A 441 1.55 -7.98 26.35
C ALA A 441 2.24 -6.65 26.72
N ALA A 442 2.69 -5.93 25.68
CA ALA A 442 3.06 -4.54 25.76
C ALA A 442 1.80 -3.69 25.48
N VAL A 443 1.41 -2.86 26.45
CA VAL A 443 0.20 -2.02 26.41
C VAL A 443 0.62 -0.56 26.38
N LEU A 444 0.43 0.11 25.25
CA LEU A 444 0.75 1.50 25.04
C LEU A 444 -0.52 2.34 25.05
N SER A 445 -0.55 3.40 25.85
CA SER A 445 -1.59 4.41 25.89
C SER A 445 -1.07 5.72 25.32
N ILE A 446 -1.68 6.25 24.26
CA ILE A 446 -1.42 7.60 23.77
C ILE A 446 -2.60 8.47 24.22
N VAL A 447 -2.32 9.54 24.92
CA VAL A 447 -3.34 10.41 25.51
C VAL A 447 -3.19 11.85 25.02
N PRO A 448 -4.29 12.62 24.92
CA PRO A 448 -4.20 14.04 24.56
C PRO A 448 -3.34 14.84 25.54
N ASN A 449 -2.64 15.85 25.05
CA ASN A 449 -1.83 16.75 25.84
C ASN A 449 -2.61 17.38 27.01
N GLY A 450 -1.94 17.58 28.15
CA GLY A 450 -2.54 18.21 29.34
C GLY A 450 -3.33 17.26 30.24
N LYS A 451 -3.10 15.95 30.14
CA LYS A 451 -3.72 14.90 30.99
C LYS A 451 -5.24 14.91 30.98
N VAL A 452 -5.84 15.19 29.83
CA VAL A 452 -7.29 15.25 29.65
C VAL A 452 -7.95 13.87 29.77
N ALA A 453 -7.21 12.81 29.47
CA ALA A 453 -7.66 11.42 29.58
C ALA A 453 -6.61 10.58 30.35
N PRO A 454 -7.05 9.67 31.24
CA PRO A 454 -6.12 8.76 31.91
C PRO A 454 -5.64 7.66 30.96
N PRO A 455 -4.43 7.10 31.14
CA PRO A 455 -4.00 5.90 30.46
C PRO A 455 -4.85 4.68 30.87
N ALA A 456 -4.72 3.58 30.14
CA ALA A 456 -5.43 2.34 30.46
C ALA A 456 -5.10 1.83 31.87
N LYS A 457 -3.83 1.86 32.24
CA LYS A 457 -3.31 1.64 33.60
C LYS A 457 -2.09 2.54 33.84
N ALA A 458 -1.70 2.65 35.09
CA ALA A 458 -0.46 3.36 35.47
C ALA A 458 0.77 2.66 34.85
N ASP A 459 1.73 3.47 34.40
CA ASP A 459 2.98 2.96 33.85
C ASP A 459 3.72 2.09 34.86
N ASN A 460 4.16 0.91 34.41
CA ASN A 460 4.94 -0.03 35.20
C ASN A 460 6.25 -0.43 34.50
N TYR A 461 6.52 0.14 33.34
CA TYR A 461 7.72 -0.11 32.56
C TYR A 461 8.44 1.20 32.24
N GLN A 462 9.74 1.13 32.28
CA GLN A 462 10.60 2.25 31.92
C GLN A 462 11.47 1.85 30.73
N ILE A 463 11.38 2.61 29.65
CA ILE A 463 12.24 2.43 28.48
C ILE A 463 13.68 2.60 28.91
N ALA A 464 14.55 1.69 28.47
CA ALA A 464 15.98 1.75 28.77
C ALA A 464 16.59 3.06 28.27
N ALA A 465 17.34 3.73 29.15
CA ALA A 465 18.00 4.98 28.79
C ALA A 465 19.03 4.73 27.68
N ARG A 466 19.00 5.56 26.65
CA ARG A 466 19.97 5.55 25.55
C ARG A 466 21.15 6.48 25.94
N ASN A 467 22.20 5.89 26.48
CA ASN A 467 23.35 6.65 27.01
C ASN A 467 24.49 6.77 25.98
N PHE A 468 24.17 7.17 24.75
CA PHE A 468 25.17 7.44 23.72
C PHE A 468 25.54 8.93 23.74
N GLN A 469 26.79 9.27 24.09
CA GLN A 469 27.24 10.66 24.19
C GLN A 469 28.40 10.93 23.22
N GLY A 470 28.50 12.19 22.79
CA GLY A 470 29.55 12.67 21.91
C GLY A 470 29.30 12.38 20.42
N ALA A 471 30.06 13.05 19.57
CA ALA A 471 30.04 12.79 18.12
C ALA A 471 30.65 11.43 17.80
N SER A 472 30.25 10.85 16.64
CA SER A 472 30.90 9.63 16.17
C SER A 472 32.39 9.81 15.96
N THR A 473 33.17 8.78 16.28
CA THR A 473 34.63 8.76 16.18
C THR A 473 35.14 8.06 14.94
N THR A 474 34.24 7.59 14.05
CA THR A 474 34.62 6.92 12.78
C THR A 474 35.44 7.87 11.90
N LYS A 475 36.62 7.42 11.46
CA LYS A 475 37.58 8.23 10.68
C LYS A 475 37.70 7.66 9.26
N ALA A 476 38.12 8.48 8.31
CA ALA A 476 38.40 8.05 6.95
C ALA A 476 39.45 6.92 6.88
N SER A 477 40.41 6.91 7.84
CA SER A 477 41.40 5.82 7.94
C SER A 477 40.82 4.46 8.32
N ASP A 478 39.62 4.43 8.86
CA ASP A 478 38.95 3.19 9.28
C ASP A 478 38.19 2.52 8.13
N LEU A 479 38.06 3.22 7.00
CA LEU A 479 37.31 2.76 5.83
C LEU A 479 38.16 1.82 4.96
N VAL A 480 37.61 0.64 4.65
CA VAL A 480 38.19 -0.28 3.67
C VAL A 480 37.55 -0.01 2.31
N LEU A 481 38.12 0.92 1.57
CA LEU A 481 37.61 1.31 0.25
C LEU A 481 37.76 0.17 -0.77
N ARG A 482 36.72 -0.05 -1.54
CA ARG A 482 36.70 -0.93 -2.70
C ARG A 482 36.64 -0.05 -3.93
N LYS A 483 37.67 -0.12 -4.76
CA LYS A 483 37.66 0.61 -6.03
C LYS A 483 37.08 -0.28 -7.12
N THR A 484 36.01 0.19 -7.74
CA THR A 484 35.40 -0.48 -8.88
C THR A 484 36.21 -0.12 -10.14
N PRO A 485 36.75 -1.10 -10.90
CA PRO A 485 37.30 -0.83 -12.20
C PRO A 485 36.19 -0.52 -13.20
N SER A 486 36.56 0.13 -14.32
CA SER A 486 35.65 0.32 -15.44
C SER A 486 36.38 0.13 -16.74
N THR A 487 35.86 -0.76 -17.59
CA THR A 487 36.40 -1.06 -18.93
C THR A 487 35.78 -0.18 -20.02
N PHE A 488 34.82 0.68 -19.67
CA PHE A 488 34.18 1.64 -20.58
C PHE A 488 33.99 3.01 -19.91
N ASP A 489 33.74 4.03 -20.72
CA ASP A 489 33.50 5.39 -20.25
C ASP A 489 32.09 5.52 -19.66
N ARG A 490 31.98 5.50 -18.31
CA ARG A 490 30.71 5.62 -17.57
C ARG A 490 30.17 7.04 -17.53
N SER A 491 30.96 8.05 -17.91
CA SER A 491 30.47 9.44 -17.98
C SER A 491 29.49 9.66 -19.14
N GLN A 492 29.42 8.71 -20.06
CA GLN A 492 28.50 8.75 -21.20
C GLN A 492 27.19 8.09 -20.84
N GLN A 493 26.16 8.90 -20.70
CA GLN A 493 24.79 8.38 -20.50
C GLN A 493 24.36 7.55 -21.71
N PRO A 494 23.80 6.34 -21.52
CA PRO A 494 23.29 5.53 -22.61
C PRO A 494 22.17 6.24 -23.39
N VAL A 495 22.21 6.08 -24.70
CA VAL A 495 21.20 6.63 -25.60
C VAL A 495 20.00 5.68 -25.65
N ALA A 496 18.80 6.21 -25.56
CA ALA A 496 17.58 5.43 -25.69
C ALA A 496 17.50 4.75 -27.09
N LYS A 497 17.03 3.52 -27.11
CA LYS A 497 16.63 2.87 -28.37
C LYS A 497 15.39 3.58 -28.96
N ALA A 498 14.94 3.17 -30.16
CA ALA A 498 13.68 3.67 -30.72
C ALA A 498 12.49 3.43 -29.74
N ASN A 499 11.56 4.36 -29.73
CA ASN A 499 10.37 4.21 -28.89
C ASN A 499 9.62 2.94 -29.28
N PRO A 500 9.16 2.15 -28.29
CA PRO A 500 8.37 0.95 -28.57
C PRO A 500 7.00 1.34 -29.15
N ALA A 501 6.45 0.47 -29.98
CA ALA A 501 5.08 0.60 -30.38
C ALA A 501 4.16 0.32 -29.19
N VAL A 502 3.20 1.20 -28.94
CA VAL A 502 2.16 0.97 -27.94
C VAL A 502 1.00 0.23 -28.61
N ASN A 503 0.80 -1.01 -28.24
CA ASN A 503 -0.35 -1.79 -28.66
C ASN A 503 -1.45 -1.65 -27.61
N LEU A 504 -2.43 -0.81 -27.87
CA LEU A 504 -3.58 -0.72 -26.98
C LEU A 504 -4.33 -2.06 -27.01
N PRO A 505 -4.80 -2.55 -25.84
CA PRO A 505 -5.61 -3.76 -25.79
C PRO A 505 -6.87 -3.60 -26.64
N ALA A 506 -7.28 -4.68 -27.30
CA ALA A 506 -8.50 -4.67 -28.09
C ALA A 506 -9.71 -4.38 -27.19
N THR A 507 -10.37 -3.28 -27.45
CA THR A 507 -11.61 -2.91 -26.76
C THR A 507 -12.83 -3.28 -27.62
N TRP A 508 -13.93 -3.56 -26.96
CA TRP A 508 -15.23 -3.77 -27.57
C TRP A 508 -16.27 -2.85 -26.93
N GLN A 509 -17.27 -2.50 -27.72
CA GLN A 509 -18.42 -1.74 -27.23
C GLN A 509 -19.68 -2.56 -27.38
N GLU A 510 -20.63 -2.35 -26.49
CA GLU A 510 -21.95 -2.95 -26.48
C GLU A 510 -22.95 -2.00 -25.82
N GLN A 511 -24.24 -2.20 -26.02
CA GLN A 511 -25.27 -1.48 -25.31
C GLN A 511 -26.32 -2.45 -24.76
N LEU A 512 -26.58 -2.37 -23.46
CA LEU A 512 -27.65 -3.14 -22.85
C LEU A 512 -29.04 -2.64 -23.32
N PRO A 513 -30.08 -3.48 -23.31
CA PRO A 513 -31.42 -3.09 -23.75
C PRO A 513 -32.02 -1.89 -23.00
N ASN A 514 -31.54 -1.59 -21.80
CA ASN A 514 -31.96 -0.46 -20.99
C ASN A 514 -31.13 0.82 -21.23
N GLY A 515 -30.23 0.81 -22.20
CA GLY A 515 -29.48 1.97 -22.63
C GLY A 515 -28.11 2.16 -21.95
N ILE A 516 -27.68 1.26 -21.06
CA ILE A 516 -26.34 1.32 -20.48
C ILE A 516 -25.31 1.07 -21.58
N ALA A 517 -24.39 2.02 -21.77
CA ALA A 517 -23.25 1.86 -22.68
C ALA A 517 -22.17 1.03 -22.00
N MET A 518 -21.64 0.03 -22.69
CA MET A 518 -20.56 -0.84 -22.20
C MET A 518 -19.29 -0.64 -23.02
N LEU A 519 -18.17 -0.52 -22.34
CA LEU A 519 -16.82 -0.59 -22.89
C LEU A 519 -16.06 -1.69 -22.17
N GLY A 520 -15.57 -2.68 -22.89
CA GLY A 520 -14.84 -3.78 -22.27
C GLY A 520 -13.55 -4.14 -23.00
N SER A 521 -12.66 -4.78 -22.29
CA SER A 521 -11.44 -5.40 -22.80
C SER A 521 -11.30 -6.81 -22.23
N GLN A 522 -10.74 -7.73 -23.01
CA GLN A 522 -10.40 -9.07 -22.53
C GLN A 522 -8.92 -9.14 -22.19
N SER A 523 -8.58 -9.56 -20.96
CA SER A 523 -7.21 -9.78 -20.51
C SER A 523 -7.09 -11.17 -19.89
N PHE A 524 -6.09 -11.93 -20.28
CA PHE A 524 -5.82 -13.29 -19.80
C PHE A 524 -4.70 -13.35 -18.76
N GLU A 525 -4.19 -12.20 -18.30
CA GLU A 525 -3.07 -12.16 -17.35
C GLU A 525 -3.42 -12.74 -15.99
N THR A 526 -4.65 -12.46 -15.53
CA THR A 526 -5.18 -12.99 -14.28
C THR A 526 -6.63 -13.44 -14.48
N PRO A 527 -7.10 -14.49 -13.76
CA PRO A 527 -8.48 -14.96 -13.86
C PRO A 527 -9.43 -14.06 -13.05
N THR A 528 -9.47 -12.77 -13.41
CA THR A 528 -10.20 -11.73 -12.68
C THR A 528 -11.16 -10.97 -13.58
N THR A 529 -12.18 -10.38 -12.97
CA THR A 529 -13.09 -9.43 -13.59
C THR A 529 -13.21 -8.18 -12.73
N ASP A 530 -12.86 -7.03 -13.29
CA ASP A 530 -13.02 -5.71 -12.69
C ASP A 530 -14.05 -4.91 -13.48
N ILE A 531 -15.02 -4.32 -12.76
CA ILE A 531 -16.13 -3.56 -13.33
C ILE A 531 -16.24 -2.20 -12.64
N LEU A 532 -16.38 -1.15 -13.42
CA LEU A 532 -16.78 0.17 -12.99
C LEU A 532 -18.10 0.55 -13.66
N LEU A 533 -19.17 0.64 -12.87
CA LEU A 533 -20.44 1.19 -13.31
C LEU A 533 -20.56 2.65 -12.83
N LYS A 534 -20.61 3.59 -13.77
CA LYS A 534 -20.79 5.03 -13.55
C LYS A 534 -22.24 5.40 -13.79
N ILE A 535 -22.90 5.99 -12.80
CA ILE A 535 -24.31 6.40 -12.87
C ILE A 535 -24.35 7.92 -12.73
N PRO A 536 -24.89 8.68 -13.72
CA PRO A 536 -24.96 10.13 -13.65
C PRO A 536 -25.74 10.62 -12.42
N ALA A 537 -25.03 10.95 -11.37
CA ALA A 537 -25.49 11.46 -10.09
C ALA A 537 -24.28 11.88 -9.27
N GLY A 538 -24.16 13.10 -8.85
CA GLY A 538 -22.99 13.58 -8.09
C GLY A 538 -23.25 14.98 -7.58
N LEU A 539 -22.22 15.64 -7.12
CA LEU A 539 -22.30 17.00 -6.59
C LEU A 539 -23.00 17.97 -7.59
N TYR A 540 -22.76 17.81 -8.90
CA TYR A 540 -23.36 18.68 -9.92
C TYR A 540 -24.87 18.47 -10.14
N PHE A 541 -25.44 17.47 -9.52
CA PHE A 541 -26.89 17.21 -9.48
C PHE A 541 -27.53 17.71 -8.19
N GLU A 542 -26.74 18.28 -7.28
CA GLU A 542 -27.20 18.83 -6.00
C GLU A 542 -27.38 20.35 -6.05
N THR A 543 -28.03 20.87 -5.04
CA THR A 543 -28.18 22.30 -4.74
C THR A 543 -27.58 22.58 -3.36
N ALA A 544 -27.46 23.86 -3.00
CA ALA A 544 -26.97 24.24 -1.67
C ALA A 544 -27.75 23.58 -0.52
N ASP A 545 -29.06 23.31 -0.72
CA ASP A 545 -29.93 22.69 0.29
C ASP A 545 -29.80 21.14 0.34
N THR A 546 -29.21 20.52 -0.69
CA THR A 546 -29.10 19.07 -0.80
C THR A 546 -27.65 18.58 -0.76
N LEU A 547 -26.70 19.47 -0.42
CA LEU A 547 -25.27 19.13 -0.36
C LEU A 547 -24.99 17.91 0.52
N GLY A 548 -24.24 16.96 -0.04
CA GLY A 548 -23.82 15.73 0.61
C GLY A 548 -24.84 14.59 0.53
N THR A 549 -26.01 14.81 -0.08
CA THR A 549 -27.06 13.78 -0.18
C THR A 549 -26.62 12.60 -1.06
N THR A 550 -25.87 12.87 -2.15
CA THR A 550 -25.33 11.81 -3.04
C THR A 550 -24.26 10.98 -2.35
N ALA A 551 -23.36 11.63 -1.60
CA ALA A 551 -22.36 10.92 -0.81
C ALA A 551 -23.02 10.03 0.26
N MET A 552 -24.05 10.53 0.93
CA MET A 552 -24.84 9.75 1.90
C MET A 552 -25.57 8.58 1.23
N LEU A 553 -26.12 8.77 0.02
CA LEU A 553 -26.72 7.69 -0.75
C LEU A 553 -25.69 6.61 -1.08
N ALA A 554 -24.52 6.99 -1.59
CA ALA A 554 -23.45 6.05 -1.88
C ALA A 554 -23.00 5.27 -0.63
N ALA A 555 -22.89 5.96 0.51
CA ALA A 555 -22.57 5.35 1.79
C ALA A 555 -23.65 4.33 2.24
N LEU A 556 -24.93 4.70 2.16
CA LEU A 556 -26.05 3.81 2.52
C LEU A 556 -26.17 2.60 1.59
N LEU A 557 -25.81 2.73 0.29
CA LEU A 557 -25.74 1.60 -0.61
C LEU A 557 -24.64 0.59 -0.24
N ASN A 558 -23.67 0.96 0.59
CA ASN A 558 -22.68 0.02 1.15
C ASN A 558 -23.16 -0.70 2.40
N GLU A 559 -24.28 -0.29 3.00
CA GLU A 559 -24.85 -0.87 4.20
C GLU A 559 -25.85 -1.99 3.92
N SER A 560 -26.86 -2.13 4.76
CA SER A 560 -27.85 -3.20 4.71
C SER A 560 -28.74 -3.14 3.46
N SER A 561 -29.08 -4.30 2.93
CA SER A 561 -30.14 -4.48 1.94
C SER A 561 -31.39 -5.13 2.58
N GLU A 562 -32.44 -5.31 1.81
CA GLU A 562 -33.69 -5.96 2.32
C GLU A 562 -33.45 -7.39 2.82
N ASN A 563 -32.52 -8.14 2.19
CA ASN A 563 -32.27 -9.55 2.49
C ASN A 563 -30.96 -9.79 3.28
N TYR A 564 -30.09 -8.80 3.35
CA TYR A 564 -28.77 -8.92 4.02
C TYR A 564 -28.54 -7.74 4.96
N SER A 565 -28.13 -8.02 6.20
CA SER A 565 -27.50 -6.98 7.01
C SER A 565 -26.14 -6.61 6.38
N ALA A 566 -25.57 -5.45 6.75
CA ALA A 566 -24.26 -5.03 6.26
C ALA A 566 -23.18 -6.10 6.49
N GLU A 567 -23.20 -6.74 7.67
CA GLU A 567 -22.28 -7.80 8.02
C GLU A 567 -22.49 -9.07 7.19
N ALA A 568 -23.76 -9.45 6.95
CA ALA A 568 -24.08 -10.64 6.15
C ALA A 568 -23.67 -10.43 4.68
N MET A 569 -23.86 -9.23 4.12
CA MET A 569 -23.43 -8.85 2.78
C MET A 569 -21.88 -8.90 2.68
N ALA A 570 -21.19 -8.29 3.64
CA ALA A 570 -19.73 -8.33 3.70
C ALA A 570 -19.22 -9.78 3.78
N MET A 571 -19.80 -10.61 4.65
CA MET A 571 -19.43 -12.03 4.77
C MET A 571 -19.64 -12.80 3.46
N ALA A 572 -20.75 -12.55 2.76
CA ALA A 572 -21.04 -13.21 1.50
C ALA A 572 -20.01 -12.83 0.41
N LEU A 573 -19.65 -11.55 0.31
CA LEU A 573 -18.62 -11.08 -0.62
C LEU A 573 -17.23 -11.64 -0.26
N GLN A 574 -16.87 -11.62 1.00
CA GLN A 574 -15.58 -12.11 1.49
C GLN A 574 -15.39 -13.61 1.23
N LYS A 575 -16.43 -14.42 1.39
CA LYS A 575 -16.39 -15.86 1.04
C LYS A 575 -16.14 -16.11 -0.45
N LEU A 576 -16.45 -15.13 -1.30
CA LEU A 576 -16.18 -15.18 -2.74
C LEU A 576 -14.79 -14.57 -3.07
N GLY A 577 -14.09 -13.98 -2.11
CA GLY A 577 -12.90 -13.16 -2.39
C GLY A 577 -13.22 -11.99 -3.33
N SER A 578 -14.44 -11.47 -3.24
CA SER A 578 -14.95 -10.39 -4.09
C SER A 578 -15.20 -9.12 -3.30
N SER A 579 -15.23 -8.00 -3.99
CA SER A 579 -15.57 -6.70 -3.42
C SER A 579 -16.59 -5.95 -4.27
N ILE A 580 -17.50 -5.24 -3.61
CA ILE A 580 -18.41 -4.28 -4.22
C ILE A 580 -18.38 -3.02 -3.37
N ALA A 581 -17.91 -1.92 -3.95
CA ALA A 581 -17.84 -0.61 -3.30
C ALA A 581 -18.62 0.43 -4.08
N VAL A 582 -19.38 1.25 -3.39
CA VAL A 582 -20.13 2.37 -3.97
C VAL A 582 -19.56 3.67 -3.42
N SER A 583 -19.21 4.59 -4.30
CA SER A 583 -18.75 5.94 -3.96
C SER A 583 -19.45 6.97 -4.85
N SER A 584 -19.25 8.24 -4.57
CA SER A 584 -19.69 9.33 -5.45
C SER A 584 -18.54 10.25 -5.77
N ASP A 585 -18.65 10.94 -6.92
CA ASP A 585 -17.77 12.04 -7.31
C ASP A 585 -18.62 13.27 -7.72
N ASP A 586 -18.01 14.23 -8.36
CA ASP A 586 -18.72 15.46 -8.78
C ASP A 586 -19.85 15.18 -9.79
N GLN A 587 -19.74 14.11 -10.59
CA GLN A 587 -20.65 13.81 -11.70
C GLN A 587 -21.41 12.50 -11.56
N ASN A 588 -20.87 11.54 -10.79
CA ASN A 588 -21.37 10.15 -10.80
C ASN A 588 -21.50 9.56 -9.41
N ILE A 589 -22.38 8.56 -9.30
CA ILE A 589 -22.22 7.46 -8.36
C ILE A 589 -21.43 6.37 -9.09
N ASN A 590 -20.33 5.93 -8.48
CA ASN A 590 -19.43 4.92 -9.01
C ASN A 590 -19.60 3.61 -8.24
N VAL A 591 -19.82 2.52 -8.97
CA VAL A 591 -19.90 1.18 -8.36
C VAL A 591 -18.74 0.35 -8.90
N PHE A 592 -17.82 0.02 -8.00
CA PHE A 592 -16.66 -0.81 -8.30
C PHE A 592 -16.96 -2.26 -7.90
N VAL A 593 -16.68 -3.19 -8.79
CA VAL A 593 -16.79 -4.63 -8.53
C VAL A 593 -15.48 -5.28 -8.94
N SER A 594 -14.86 -5.99 -8.01
CA SER A 594 -13.69 -6.84 -8.29
C SER A 594 -14.00 -8.27 -7.85
N SER A 595 -13.77 -9.23 -8.74
CA SER A 595 -14.07 -10.65 -8.49
C SER A 595 -13.08 -11.56 -9.20
N LEU A 596 -12.77 -12.70 -8.60
CA LEU A 596 -12.26 -13.81 -9.38
C LEU A 596 -13.35 -14.24 -10.38
N SER A 597 -12.99 -14.48 -11.63
CA SER A 597 -13.97 -14.77 -12.69
C SER A 597 -14.83 -16.01 -12.40
N LYS A 598 -14.27 -17.02 -11.71
CA LYS A 598 -15.04 -18.19 -11.23
C LYS A 598 -16.21 -17.83 -10.31
N ASN A 599 -16.11 -16.71 -9.59
CA ASN A 599 -17.07 -16.24 -8.59
C ASN A 599 -17.95 -15.08 -9.11
N LEU A 600 -17.71 -14.59 -10.32
CA LEU A 600 -18.44 -13.44 -10.89
C LEU A 600 -19.96 -13.61 -10.86
N PRO A 601 -20.56 -14.77 -11.25
CA PRO A 601 -22.01 -14.91 -11.22
C PRO A 601 -22.62 -14.67 -9.83
N ALA A 602 -22.02 -15.26 -8.79
CA ALA A 602 -22.48 -15.08 -7.40
C ALA A 602 -22.21 -13.64 -6.89
N THR A 603 -21.12 -13.02 -7.31
CA THR A 603 -20.82 -11.62 -6.99
C THR A 603 -21.86 -10.67 -7.60
N LEU A 604 -22.30 -10.94 -8.84
CA LEU A 604 -23.35 -10.17 -9.49
C LEU A 604 -24.74 -10.37 -8.86
N ASP A 605 -25.02 -11.51 -8.22
CA ASP A 605 -26.23 -11.69 -7.40
C ASP A 605 -26.24 -10.72 -6.21
N LEU A 606 -25.09 -10.58 -5.54
CA LEU A 606 -24.93 -9.64 -4.43
C LEU A 606 -24.94 -8.17 -4.90
N LEU A 607 -24.42 -7.89 -6.11
CA LEU A 607 -24.52 -6.57 -6.73
C LEU A 607 -25.99 -6.19 -6.99
N GLU A 608 -26.77 -7.08 -7.58
CA GLU A 608 -28.21 -6.88 -7.83
C GLU A 608 -28.96 -6.56 -6.53
N GLU A 609 -28.67 -7.32 -5.47
CA GLU A 609 -29.25 -7.10 -4.15
C GLU A 609 -28.87 -5.73 -3.58
N LYS A 610 -27.59 -5.39 -3.61
CA LYS A 610 -27.04 -4.13 -3.07
C LYS A 610 -27.60 -2.90 -3.77
N LEU A 611 -27.70 -2.94 -5.09
CA LEU A 611 -28.11 -1.78 -5.89
C LEU A 611 -29.63 -1.59 -5.92
N PHE A 612 -30.42 -2.64 -5.92
CA PHE A 612 -31.86 -2.55 -6.20
C PHE A 612 -32.75 -2.85 -4.99
N ARG A 613 -32.20 -3.31 -3.87
CA ARG A 613 -32.93 -3.59 -2.64
C ARG A 613 -32.24 -3.00 -1.39
N PRO A 614 -31.80 -1.71 -1.45
CA PRO A 614 -31.21 -1.10 -0.26
C PRO A 614 -32.27 -0.96 0.84
N ALA A 615 -31.90 -1.30 2.08
CA ALA A 615 -32.84 -1.25 3.21
C ALA A 615 -33.17 0.17 3.66
N PHE A 616 -32.28 1.14 3.43
CA PHE A 616 -32.38 2.51 3.92
C PHE A 616 -32.76 2.57 5.42
N SER A 617 -32.04 1.80 6.22
CA SER A 617 -32.26 1.71 7.66
C SER A 617 -32.05 3.07 8.34
N VAL A 618 -32.95 3.46 9.22
CA VAL A 618 -32.83 4.68 10.06
C VAL A 618 -31.56 4.60 10.91
N ALA A 619 -31.26 3.43 11.46
CA ALA A 619 -30.08 3.22 12.30
C ALA A 619 -28.77 3.43 11.52
N ASP A 620 -28.66 2.90 10.30
CA ASP A 620 -27.49 3.09 9.44
C ASP A 620 -27.36 4.55 9.01
N PHE A 621 -28.46 5.19 8.64
CA PHE A 621 -28.47 6.61 8.28
C PHE A 621 -27.98 7.50 9.42
N GLU A 622 -28.53 7.36 10.63
CA GLU A 622 -28.12 8.19 11.77
C GLU A 622 -26.67 7.95 12.19
N ARG A 623 -26.21 6.70 12.12
CA ARG A 623 -24.81 6.35 12.37
C ARG A 623 -23.87 7.00 11.34
N LEU A 624 -24.14 6.86 10.05
CA LEU A 624 -23.34 7.43 8.97
C LEU A 624 -23.36 8.97 9.02
N LYS A 625 -24.52 9.57 9.27
CA LYS A 625 -24.67 11.02 9.46
C LYS A 625 -23.80 11.53 10.60
N LEU A 626 -23.83 10.86 11.75
CA LEU A 626 -22.99 11.22 12.89
C LEU A 626 -21.50 11.08 12.57
N GLN A 627 -21.10 9.99 11.91
CA GLN A 627 -19.72 9.77 11.48
C GLN A 627 -19.25 10.85 10.49
N SER A 628 -20.10 11.24 9.53
CA SER A 628 -19.78 12.31 8.56
C SER A 628 -19.63 13.66 9.26
N ILE A 629 -20.47 13.99 10.22
CA ILE A 629 -20.37 15.23 11.01
C ILE A 629 -19.04 15.23 11.80
N GLN A 630 -18.74 14.17 12.53
CA GLN A 630 -17.51 14.05 13.32
C GLN A 630 -16.25 14.10 12.43
N GLY A 631 -16.29 13.40 11.28
CA GLY A 631 -15.21 13.44 10.29
C GLY A 631 -14.96 14.85 9.78
N LEU A 632 -16.02 15.58 9.43
CA LEU A 632 -15.92 16.96 8.94
C LEU A 632 -15.46 17.94 10.05
N GLU A 633 -15.94 17.79 11.28
CA GLU A 633 -15.47 18.55 12.44
C GLU A 633 -13.97 18.33 12.70
N HIS A 634 -13.49 17.11 12.49
CA HIS A 634 -12.08 16.80 12.59
C HIS A 634 -11.30 17.43 11.41
N ALA A 635 -11.74 17.24 10.17
CA ALA A 635 -11.10 17.80 8.98
C ALA A 635 -10.99 19.33 9.03
N THR A 636 -11.99 20.03 9.59
CA THR A 636 -11.94 21.50 9.74
C THR A 636 -10.82 21.99 10.66
N LYS A 637 -10.14 21.13 11.41
CA LYS A 637 -8.97 21.48 12.24
C LYS A 637 -7.66 21.25 11.51
N ASP A 638 -7.65 20.53 10.40
CA ASP A 638 -6.46 20.28 9.57
C ASP A 638 -6.12 21.50 8.72
N ALA A 639 -4.83 21.84 8.64
CA ALA A 639 -4.38 23.02 7.89
C ALA A 639 -4.55 22.85 6.38
N GLY A 640 -4.25 21.65 5.87
CA GLY A 640 -4.40 21.31 4.46
C GLY A 640 -5.85 21.40 4.02
N TYR A 641 -6.77 20.81 4.79
CA TYR A 641 -8.21 20.89 4.51
C TYR A 641 -8.73 22.33 4.50
N GLN A 642 -8.31 23.18 5.46
CA GLN A 642 -8.70 24.60 5.49
C GLN A 642 -8.19 25.33 4.25
N ALA A 643 -6.94 25.07 3.85
CA ALA A 643 -6.35 25.67 2.65
C ALA A 643 -7.08 25.21 1.38
N ASP A 644 -7.37 23.92 1.22
CA ASP A 644 -8.09 23.37 0.06
C ASP A 644 -9.52 23.90 -0.04
N ARG A 645 -10.22 23.98 1.09
CA ARG A 645 -11.57 24.54 1.12
C ARG A 645 -11.59 26.01 0.71
N ALA A 646 -10.72 26.84 1.30
CA ALA A 646 -10.63 28.25 0.97
C ALA A 646 -10.21 28.44 -0.50
N PHE A 647 -9.28 27.64 -0.98
CA PHE A 647 -8.85 27.65 -2.37
C PHE A 647 -9.99 27.32 -3.33
N ARG A 648 -10.81 26.29 -3.05
CA ARG A 648 -12.01 25.98 -3.84
C ARG A 648 -13.02 27.12 -3.83
N GLU A 649 -13.30 27.71 -2.67
CA GLU A 649 -14.21 28.88 -2.57
C GLU A 649 -13.75 30.05 -3.42
N LEU A 650 -12.43 30.33 -3.43
CA LEU A 650 -11.84 31.40 -4.24
C LEU A 650 -11.84 31.08 -5.73
N MET A 651 -11.56 29.84 -6.11
CA MET A 651 -11.49 29.40 -7.50
C MET A 651 -12.86 29.29 -8.17
N PHE A 652 -13.88 28.85 -7.44
CA PHE A 652 -15.20 28.51 -8.01
C PHE A 652 -16.33 29.50 -7.63
N GLY A 653 -16.10 30.42 -6.67
CA GLY A 653 -17.05 31.47 -6.32
C GLY A 653 -18.41 30.93 -5.90
N GLN A 654 -19.46 31.12 -6.71
CA GLN A 654 -20.81 30.63 -6.43
C GLN A 654 -21.15 29.30 -7.09
N HIS A 655 -20.24 28.75 -7.91
CA HIS A 655 -20.42 27.44 -8.53
C HIS A 655 -20.39 26.34 -7.49
N ILE A 656 -21.18 25.26 -7.64
CA ILE A 656 -21.28 24.19 -6.65
C ILE A 656 -19.96 23.46 -6.39
N ALA A 657 -19.03 23.44 -7.37
CA ALA A 657 -17.69 22.86 -7.23
C ALA A 657 -16.83 23.49 -6.12
N ARG A 658 -17.28 24.60 -5.52
CA ARG A 658 -16.65 25.18 -4.31
C ARG A 658 -16.80 24.28 -3.06
N PHE A 659 -17.79 23.41 -3.06
CA PHE A 659 -18.09 22.55 -1.92
C PHE A 659 -17.39 21.19 -2.07
N ASP A 660 -17.16 20.55 -0.95
CA ASP A 660 -16.80 19.16 -0.90
C ASP A 660 -18.04 18.28 -1.14
N GLN A 661 -17.86 17.10 -1.72
CA GLN A 661 -18.92 16.14 -2.00
C GLN A 661 -19.64 15.66 -0.73
N THR A 662 -18.95 15.64 0.41
CA THR A 662 -19.54 15.27 1.70
C THR A 662 -20.50 16.31 2.23
N GLY A 663 -20.54 17.51 1.63
CA GLY A 663 -21.40 18.60 2.04
C GLY A 663 -20.76 19.51 3.11
N THR A 664 -21.61 20.14 3.92
CA THR A 664 -21.22 21.04 5.00
C THR A 664 -21.77 20.55 6.33
N LEU A 665 -21.25 21.03 7.46
CA LEU A 665 -21.82 20.74 8.78
C LEU A 665 -23.30 21.06 8.84
N VAL A 666 -23.72 22.19 8.26
CA VAL A 666 -25.13 22.62 8.24
C VAL A 666 -25.98 21.66 7.41
N SER A 667 -25.57 21.33 6.20
CA SER A 667 -26.32 20.41 5.32
C SER A 667 -26.43 19.01 5.93
N LEU A 668 -25.35 18.50 6.52
CA LEU A 668 -25.33 17.20 7.19
C LEU A 668 -26.26 17.19 8.42
N GLN A 669 -26.23 18.22 9.28
CA GLN A 669 -27.10 18.31 10.44
C GLN A 669 -28.58 18.34 10.06
N GLN A 670 -28.95 19.02 8.97
CA GLN A 670 -30.33 19.15 8.49
C GLN A 670 -30.80 17.97 7.62
N MET A 671 -29.86 17.14 7.12
CA MET A 671 -30.16 16.04 6.22
C MET A 671 -31.16 15.04 6.85
N GLN A 672 -32.11 14.61 6.04
CA GLN A 672 -33.14 13.63 6.42
C GLN A 672 -33.06 12.41 5.50
N LEU A 673 -33.30 11.22 6.05
CA LEU A 673 -33.30 9.96 5.28
C LEU A 673 -34.25 10.02 4.06
N ALA A 674 -35.41 10.68 4.23
CA ALA A 674 -36.36 10.85 3.13
C ALA A 674 -35.79 11.59 1.91
N ALA A 675 -34.85 12.54 2.12
CA ALA A 675 -34.18 13.24 1.01
C ALA A 675 -33.26 12.29 0.24
N VAL A 676 -32.54 11.40 0.94
CA VAL A 676 -31.68 10.39 0.31
C VAL A 676 -32.50 9.38 -0.49
N GLN A 677 -33.61 8.91 0.08
CA GLN A 677 -34.56 8.01 -0.61
C GLN A 677 -35.17 8.68 -1.85
N ALA A 678 -35.54 9.95 -1.77
CA ALA A 678 -36.04 10.70 -2.91
C ALA A 678 -34.98 10.85 -4.01
N LEU A 679 -33.72 11.11 -3.66
CA LEU A 679 -32.61 11.17 -4.59
C LEU A 679 -32.42 9.80 -5.30
N TYR A 680 -32.42 8.71 -4.54
CA TYR A 680 -32.32 7.36 -5.11
C TYR A 680 -33.44 7.09 -6.13
N GLN A 681 -34.70 7.38 -5.78
CA GLN A 681 -35.84 7.18 -6.69
C GLN A 681 -35.75 8.07 -7.93
N LYS A 682 -35.24 9.27 -7.81
CA LYS A 682 -35.17 10.25 -8.89
C LYS A 682 -33.96 10.05 -9.80
N GLN A 683 -32.79 9.78 -9.23
CA GLN A 683 -31.51 9.89 -9.94
C GLN A 683 -30.82 8.55 -10.22
N PHE A 684 -31.07 7.52 -9.40
CA PHE A 684 -30.46 6.20 -9.59
C PHE A 684 -31.15 5.46 -10.75
N LYS A 685 -30.77 5.82 -12.00
CA LYS A 685 -31.39 5.36 -13.24
C LYS A 685 -30.34 4.97 -14.28
N PRO A 686 -30.64 4.03 -15.20
CA PRO A 686 -29.68 3.52 -16.18
C PRO A 686 -29.36 4.47 -17.33
N THR A 687 -30.21 5.47 -17.60
CA THR A 687 -30.02 6.38 -18.73
C THR A 687 -28.78 7.23 -18.52
N GLY A 688 -27.83 7.17 -19.46
CA GLY A 688 -26.54 7.83 -19.40
C GLY A 688 -25.51 7.08 -18.55
N ALA A 689 -25.88 5.94 -17.96
CA ALA A 689 -24.92 5.13 -17.22
C ALA A 689 -23.92 4.46 -18.19
N GLN A 690 -22.69 4.32 -17.72
CA GLN A 690 -21.58 3.69 -18.43
C GLN A 690 -21.03 2.55 -17.61
N LEU A 691 -20.72 1.45 -18.26
CA LEU A 691 -20.10 0.29 -17.66
C LEU A 691 -18.77 0.00 -18.36
N ILE A 692 -17.69 0.09 -17.61
CA ILE A 692 -16.33 -0.16 -18.07
C ILE A 692 -15.85 -1.44 -17.39
N LEU A 693 -15.27 -2.37 -18.15
CA LEU A 693 -14.84 -3.64 -17.57
C LEU A 693 -13.60 -4.24 -18.23
N VAL A 694 -12.83 -4.97 -17.44
CA VAL A 694 -11.75 -5.85 -17.89
C VAL A 694 -12.00 -7.24 -17.30
N SER A 695 -11.89 -8.29 -18.13
CA SER A 695 -12.15 -9.66 -17.69
C SER A 695 -11.36 -10.65 -18.54
N ASP A 696 -11.02 -11.81 -17.99
CA ASP A 696 -10.51 -12.96 -18.77
C ASP A 696 -11.63 -13.73 -19.48
N LEU A 697 -12.90 -13.51 -19.09
CA LEU A 697 -14.07 -14.13 -19.73
C LEU A 697 -14.31 -13.59 -21.15
N ALA A 698 -14.90 -14.41 -21.99
CA ALA A 698 -15.31 -13.97 -23.33
C ALA A 698 -16.39 -12.88 -23.26
N LYS A 699 -16.36 -11.91 -24.20
CA LYS A 699 -17.34 -10.83 -24.30
C LYS A 699 -18.79 -11.33 -24.15
N ALA A 700 -19.15 -12.39 -24.88
CA ALA A 700 -20.52 -12.90 -24.89
C ALA A 700 -21.00 -13.34 -23.50
N ASP A 701 -20.13 -14.00 -22.73
CA ASP A 701 -20.44 -14.52 -21.40
C ASP A 701 -20.63 -13.38 -20.39
N VAL A 702 -19.70 -12.40 -20.38
CA VAL A 702 -19.80 -11.25 -19.48
C VAL A 702 -21.03 -10.41 -19.79
N VAL A 703 -21.29 -10.11 -21.07
CA VAL A 703 -22.48 -9.35 -21.48
C VAL A 703 -23.77 -10.07 -21.07
N ALA A 704 -23.85 -11.41 -21.27
CA ALA A 704 -25.01 -12.20 -20.86
C ALA A 704 -25.23 -12.14 -19.33
N LEU A 705 -24.17 -12.28 -18.54
CA LEU A 705 -24.23 -12.18 -17.08
C LEU A 705 -24.74 -10.81 -16.61
N LEU A 706 -24.17 -9.73 -17.12
CA LEU A 706 -24.55 -8.36 -16.78
C LEU A 706 -25.97 -8.02 -17.25
N ASN A 707 -26.36 -8.43 -18.47
CA ASN A 707 -27.69 -8.23 -18.94
C ASN A 707 -28.73 -8.96 -18.08
N GLY A 708 -28.43 -10.18 -17.64
CA GLY A 708 -29.29 -10.94 -16.73
C GLY A 708 -29.60 -10.21 -15.42
N LYS A 709 -28.70 -9.36 -14.94
CA LYS A 709 -28.83 -8.61 -13.68
C LYS A 709 -29.37 -7.20 -13.87
N LEU A 710 -28.96 -6.49 -14.90
CA LEU A 710 -29.23 -5.07 -15.08
C LEU A 710 -30.39 -4.75 -16.02
N ALA A 711 -30.85 -5.67 -16.88
CA ALA A 711 -31.87 -5.37 -17.90
C ALA A 711 -33.21 -4.87 -17.34
N LYS A 712 -33.57 -5.24 -16.10
CA LYS A 712 -34.79 -4.80 -15.44
C LYS A 712 -34.72 -3.38 -14.87
N TRP A 713 -33.53 -2.83 -14.77
CA TRP A 713 -33.31 -1.47 -14.30
C TRP A 713 -33.72 -0.49 -15.39
N GLN A 714 -34.71 0.35 -15.12
CA GLN A 714 -35.38 1.21 -16.09
C GLN A 714 -35.51 2.66 -15.58
N GLY A 715 -35.70 3.57 -16.50
CA GLY A 715 -36.02 4.97 -16.20
C GLY A 715 -34.92 5.93 -16.59
N GLN A 716 -35.25 7.22 -16.46
CA GLN A 716 -34.36 8.33 -16.77
C GLN A 716 -34.15 9.18 -15.53
N GLY A 717 -32.89 9.51 -15.23
CA GLY A 717 -32.51 10.45 -14.18
C GLY A 717 -32.78 11.90 -14.57
N ALA A 718 -32.74 12.81 -13.60
CA ALA A 718 -32.82 14.23 -13.86
C ALA A 718 -31.55 14.72 -14.54
N ALA A 719 -31.63 15.82 -15.27
CA ALA A 719 -30.47 16.53 -15.79
C ALA A 719 -29.66 17.17 -14.63
N MET A 720 -28.38 17.45 -14.93
CA MET A 720 -27.56 18.27 -14.02
C MET A 720 -28.22 19.60 -13.73
N VAL A 721 -27.98 20.11 -12.52
CA VAL A 721 -28.43 21.43 -12.11
C VAL A 721 -27.60 22.48 -12.86
N GLU A 722 -28.26 23.45 -13.50
CA GLU A 722 -27.55 24.56 -14.13
C GLU A 722 -26.81 25.37 -13.07
N GLN A 723 -25.48 25.48 -13.23
CA GLN A 723 -24.62 26.14 -12.26
C GLN A 723 -24.28 27.56 -12.72
N PRO A 724 -24.12 28.50 -11.77
CA PRO A 724 -23.62 29.83 -12.11
C PRO A 724 -22.26 29.78 -12.81
N ALA A 725 -22.05 30.64 -13.79
CA ALA A 725 -20.74 30.77 -14.41
C ALA A 725 -19.68 31.14 -13.38
N VAL A 726 -18.53 30.51 -13.45
CA VAL A 726 -17.43 30.82 -12.55
C VAL A 726 -16.80 32.17 -12.95
N ALA A 727 -16.81 33.14 -12.05
CA ALA A 727 -16.18 34.44 -12.27
C ALA A 727 -14.65 34.30 -12.48
N VAL A 728 -14.06 35.17 -13.26
CA VAL A 728 -12.59 35.22 -13.41
C VAL A 728 -11.99 35.65 -12.07
N ALA A 729 -11.06 34.88 -11.55
CA ALA A 729 -10.34 35.26 -10.34
C ALA A 729 -9.45 36.49 -10.59
N GLU A 730 -9.35 37.37 -9.60
CA GLU A 730 -8.42 38.50 -9.69
C GLU A 730 -6.98 37.99 -9.71
N ALA A 731 -6.20 38.49 -10.66
CA ALA A 731 -4.82 38.04 -10.82
C ALA A 731 -3.92 38.56 -9.69
N GLY A 732 -3.03 37.70 -9.20
CA GLY A 732 -1.97 38.09 -8.28
C GLY A 732 -2.40 38.36 -6.83
N THR A 733 -3.57 37.90 -6.41
CA THR A 733 -4.04 38.08 -5.04
C THR A 733 -3.49 36.95 -4.14
N ILE A 734 -2.97 37.32 -2.98
CA ILE A 734 -2.51 36.40 -1.94
C ILE A 734 -3.51 36.45 -0.79
N TYR A 735 -4.00 35.28 -0.40
CA TYR A 735 -4.91 35.08 0.71
C TYR A 735 -4.18 34.39 1.85
N LEU A 736 -4.26 34.91 3.07
CA LEU A 736 -3.66 34.36 4.26
C LEU A 736 -4.74 33.85 5.20
N ILE A 737 -4.59 32.62 5.66
CA ILE A 737 -5.43 32.00 6.67
C ILE A 737 -4.56 31.78 7.89
N ASP A 738 -4.87 32.45 9.01
CA ASP A 738 -4.15 32.28 10.25
C ASP A 738 -4.55 30.97 10.93
N LYS A 739 -3.56 30.16 11.24
CA LYS A 739 -3.71 28.93 12.03
C LYS A 739 -2.65 28.91 13.11
N PRO A 740 -2.98 29.37 14.32
CA PRO A 740 -2.06 29.36 15.46
C PRO A 740 -1.50 27.97 15.73
N ASP A 741 -0.24 27.90 16.15
CA ASP A 741 0.48 26.68 16.51
C ASP A 741 0.62 25.63 15.37
N ALA A 742 0.42 26.04 14.11
CA ALA A 742 0.70 25.18 12.98
C ALA A 742 2.22 24.94 12.84
N ALA A 743 2.64 23.69 12.77
CA ALA A 743 4.04 23.35 12.61
C ALA A 743 4.61 23.74 11.24
N GLN A 744 3.75 23.88 10.23
CA GLN A 744 4.11 24.19 8.85
C GLN A 744 3.04 25.05 8.18
N SER A 745 3.46 25.81 7.16
CA SER A 745 2.56 26.55 6.27
C SER A 745 2.08 25.64 5.13
N GLU A 746 0.77 25.66 4.88
CA GLU A 746 0.17 25.03 3.71
C GLU A 746 -0.03 26.07 2.60
N ILE A 747 0.53 25.81 1.43
CA ILE A 747 0.49 26.72 0.29
C ILE A 747 -0.30 26.06 -0.84
N ARG A 748 -1.25 26.83 -1.41
CA ARG A 748 -1.97 26.45 -2.63
C ARG A 748 -1.77 27.53 -3.68
N ILE A 749 -1.25 27.15 -4.82
CA ILE A 749 -1.07 28.02 -5.98
C ILE A 749 -1.79 27.38 -7.15
N GLY A 750 -2.70 28.10 -7.78
CA GLY A 750 -3.45 27.51 -8.88
C GLY A 750 -4.08 28.56 -9.79
N LYS A 751 -4.40 28.08 -10.97
CA LYS A 751 -5.05 28.84 -12.04
C LYS A 751 -6.07 27.92 -12.70
N ARG A 752 -7.24 28.44 -13.06
CA ARG A 752 -8.16 27.72 -13.92
C ARG A 752 -7.54 27.51 -15.30
N SER A 753 -7.66 26.33 -15.83
CA SER A 753 -7.18 25.93 -17.14
C SER A 753 -8.36 25.65 -18.07
N LEU A 754 -8.17 24.74 -19.01
CA LEU A 754 -9.12 24.32 -20.01
C LEU A 754 -10.21 23.43 -19.40
N THR A 755 -11.31 23.28 -20.12
CA THR A 755 -12.33 22.28 -19.82
C THR A 755 -12.01 20.97 -20.52
N GLU A 756 -12.46 19.86 -19.96
CA GLU A 756 -12.22 18.50 -20.48
C GLU A 756 -12.74 18.27 -21.91
N ASP A 757 -13.72 19.09 -22.35
CA ASP A 757 -14.32 19.00 -23.68
C ASP A 757 -13.56 19.76 -24.80
N ILE A 758 -12.47 20.47 -24.45
CA ILE A 758 -11.63 21.16 -25.43
C ILE A 758 -10.64 20.15 -26.06
N SER A 759 -11.05 19.58 -27.18
CA SER A 759 -10.25 18.61 -27.94
C SER A 759 -8.93 19.22 -28.43
N GLY A 760 -7.83 18.49 -28.18
CA GLY A 760 -6.49 18.82 -28.68
C GLY A 760 -5.67 19.76 -27.81
N GLU A 761 -6.28 20.48 -26.87
CA GLU A 761 -5.56 21.35 -25.93
C GLU A 761 -5.51 20.78 -24.51
N TYR A 762 -6.33 19.78 -24.23
CA TYR A 762 -6.35 19.09 -22.94
C TYR A 762 -5.17 18.11 -22.79
N PHE A 763 -4.73 17.50 -23.87
CA PHE A 763 -3.60 16.55 -23.95
C PHE A 763 -2.30 17.33 -24.32
#